data_5c7ec632e0b998a9a98c73ce7b5ae285
#
_entry.id   5c7ec632e0b998a9a98c73ce7b5ae285
#
_cell.length_a   1.000
_cell.length_b   1.000
_cell.length_c   1.000
_cell.angle_alpha   90.00
_cell.angle_beta   90.00
_cell.angle_gamma   90.00
#
_symmetry.space_group_name_H-M   'P 1'
#
loop_
_entity.id
_entity.type
_entity.pdbx_description
1 polymer ?
#
loop_
_entity_poly.entity_id
_entity_poly.type
_entity_poly.pdbx_seq_one_letter_code
_entity_poly.pdbx_strand_id
1 'polypeptide(L)'
;MSDLEHSTTHVEHEYGGSEIQVLEGLEAVRKRPGMYIGSTSLSGLHHLVYEIVDNSIDEALAGYCTEIDVAIGEGDIITVTDNGRGIPVDIQPQTGKAALEVVFTILHAGGKFGGGGYKVSGGLHGVGASVVNALSEWLTVQVHKNGKIYEMKFSRGHVTEEMTVVGTTNYTGTTVTFKPDPEMFEDTVYDYETLHTRMREEAFLNAGLKINIRDERAGKEQSDSMCYEGGIREFVSFINQNKTPLHEDVIYMSGERENSMAEVAMQYNDGFNEITVSFANNVHTPEGGMHEEGFRRALTTVLNAYGKKVGLLKGDDKVSGEDCREGLTVIISVKLTDAQFEGQTKAKLGNSEMRTLVNSIVSDRLEQYLEENPAVGRAILEKAMMANRAREAARRARENVRRKDGLEGATLPGKLSDCYERDPSLTEIYIVEGDSAGGSAKQGRDSRYQAILPLWGKMLNVEKARADKVYGNDKLTPVITALGAGLGDDFDEMKLRYHKVVIMADADVDGSHIRTLLLTFFFRFMRPLIERGYVYAAVPPLFKLTRGKVTRLAFSEEERDAISAELRGENPDAKVAISRFKGLGEMDPHELWDTTMNPQTRTLKRITMEDAVKADAIFTLLMGEKVEPRREYIEQNAFRAANLDY
;
A
#
# COMPACT_ATOMS: atom_id res chain seq x y z
N MET A 1 32.94 29.02 13.50
CA MET A 1 33.50 27.92 14.27
C MET A 1 32.83 27.96 15.62
N SER A 2 31.81 27.18 15.82
CA SER A 2 31.25 26.83 17.13
C SER A 2 30.73 25.40 16.94
N ASP A 3 31.32 24.53 17.71
CA ASP A 3 31.19 23.10 17.72
C ASP A 3 29.75 22.68 17.92
N LEU A 4 29.11 22.10 16.88
CA LEU A 4 27.99 21.21 17.06
C LEU A 4 28.55 19.88 17.58
N GLU A 5 28.72 19.81 18.89
CA GLU A 5 28.91 18.56 19.60
C GLU A 5 27.69 17.67 19.28
N HIS A 6 27.90 16.63 18.51
CA HIS A 6 27.07 15.46 18.57
C HIS A 6 27.06 15.00 20.01
N SER A 7 26.02 15.29 20.77
CA SER A 7 25.82 14.70 22.09
C SER A 7 25.49 13.22 21.88
N THR A 8 26.51 12.41 21.64
CA THR A 8 26.44 11.00 21.97
C THR A 8 26.21 10.98 23.47
N THR A 9 24.99 10.70 23.90
CA THR A 9 24.69 10.40 25.29
C THR A 9 25.50 9.16 25.65
N HIS A 10 26.67 9.39 26.25
CA HIS A 10 27.43 8.32 26.89
C HIS A 10 26.55 7.79 28.01
N VAL A 11 26.11 6.55 27.91
CA VAL A 11 25.42 5.85 29.00
C VAL A 11 26.53 5.51 30.01
N GLU A 12 26.55 6.19 31.19
CA GLU A 12 27.53 5.96 32.26
C GLU A 12 27.29 4.66 33.06
N HIS A 13 26.56 3.69 32.51
CA HIS A 13 26.37 2.39 33.13
C HIS A 13 27.35 1.35 32.53
N GLU A 14 28.02 0.60 33.40
CA GLU A 14 28.77 -0.59 32.98
C GLU A 14 27.82 -1.59 32.31
N TYR A 15 28.01 -1.85 31.02
CA TYR A 15 27.25 -2.86 30.26
C TYR A 15 27.73 -4.24 30.71
N GLY A 16 27.00 -4.83 31.66
CA GLY A 16 27.29 -6.15 32.21
C GLY A 16 26.24 -7.19 31.81
N GLY A 17 26.53 -8.47 32.06
CA GLY A 17 25.62 -9.57 31.76
C GLY A 17 24.24 -9.47 32.44
N SER A 18 24.15 -8.72 33.55
CA SER A 18 22.88 -8.41 34.26
C SER A 18 21.93 -7.51 33.47
N GLU A 19 22.42 -6.79 32.45
CA GLU A 19 21.62 -5.90 31.61
C GLU A 19 21.05 -6.61 30.38
N ILE A 20 21.54 -7.82 30.11
CA ILE A 20 21.01 -8.65 29.03
C ILE A 20 19.69 -9.27 29.51
N GLN A 21 18.57 -8.73 29.05
CA GLN A 21 17.23 -9.28 29.33
C GLN A 21 16.94 -10.42 28.34
N VAL A 22 16.71 -11.62 28.87
CA VAL A 22 16.17 -12.73 28.08
C VAL A 22 14.65 -12.67 28.16
N LEU A 23 14.00 -12.47 27.03
CA LEU A 23 12.54 -12.49 26.93
C LEU A 23 12.11 -13.89 26.49
N GLU A 24 11.26 -14.51 27.28
CA GLU A 24 10.74 -15.85 27.00
C GLU A 24 9.28 -15.78 26.53
N GLY A 25 8.90 -16.65 25.60
CA GLY A 25 7.52 -16.85 25.16
C GLY A 25 6.87 -15.58 24.57
N LEU A 26 5.60 -15.36 24.92
CA LEU A 26 4.77 -14.28 24.36
C LEU A 26 5.06 -12.90 24.96
N GLU A 27 5.84 -12.80 26.04
CA GLU A 27 6.30 -11.49 26.55
C GLU A 27 7.20 -10.76 25.55
N ALA A 28 7.98 -11.51 24.75
CA ALA A 28 8.80 -10.95 23.69
C ALA A 28 7.93 -10.24 22.64
N VAL A 29 6.78 -10.80 22.29
CA VAL A 29 5.81 -10.22 21.35
C VAL A 29 5.26 -8.91 21.88
N ARG A 30 4.82 -8.88 23.15
CA ARG A 30 4.25 -7.68 23.79
C ARG A 30 5.29 -6.55 23.96
N LYS A 31 6.55 -6.89 24.22
CA LYS A 31 7.64 -5.88 24.31
C LYS A 31 8.09 -5.33 22.96
N ARG A 32 8.00 -6.10 21.89
CA ARG A 32 8.46 -5.72 20.55
C ARG A 32 7.44 -6.14 19.47
N PRO A 33 6.18 -5.64 19.53
CA PRO A 33 5.13 -6.05 18.60
C PRO A 33 5.49 -5.77 17.14
N GLY A 34 6.17 -4.67 16.86
CA GLY A 34 6.60 -4.31 15.50
C GLY A 34 7.50 -5.35 14.82
N MET A 35 8.19 -6.23 15.57
CA MET A 35 8.97 -7.34 15.00
C MET A 35 8.08 -8.43 14.38
N TYR A 36 6.82 -8.55 14.84
CA TYR A 36 5.89 -9.61 14.44
C TYR A 36 4.78 -9.12 13.51
N ILE A 37 4.28 -7.89 13.73
CA ILE A 37 3.16 -7.32 12.97
C ILE A 37 3.56 -6.05 12.18
N GLY A 38 4.85 -5.71 12.11
CA GLY A 38 5.38 -4.58 11.35
C GLY A 38 5.23 -3.23 12.06
N SER A 39 4.08 -2.93 12.65
CA SER A 39 3.81 -1.68 13.38
C SER A 39 2.70 -1.87 14.42
N THR A 40 2.50 -0.87 15.28
CA THR A 40 1.36 -0.79 16.22
C THR A 40 0.28 0.20 15.76
N SER A 41 0.40 0.70 14.54
CA SER A 41 -0.61 1.53 13.86
C SER A 41 -1.79 0.69 13.36
N LEU A 42 -2.75 1.32 12.68
CA LEU A 42 -3.89 0.63 12.03
C LEU A 42 -3.45 -0.54 11.13
N SER A 43 -2.32 -0.42 10.43
CA SER A 43 -1.80 -1.51 9.59
C SER A 43 -1.48 -2.77 10.41
N GLY A 44 -0.80 -2.62 11.55
CA GLY A 44 -0.53 -3.74 12.45
C GLY A 44 -1.80 -4.28 13.14
N LEU A 45 -2.79 -3.42 13.40
CA LEU A 45 -4.09 -3.84 13.91
C LEU A 45 -4.81 -4.78 12.92
N HIS A 46 -4.90 -4.39 11.65
CA HIS A 46 -5.51 -5.22 10.60
C HIS A 46 -4.73 -6.53 10.38
N HIS A 47 -3.41 -6.51 10.59
CA HIS A 47 -2.57 -7.70 10.45
C HIS A 47 -2.99 -8.83 11.41
N LEU A 48 -3.54 -8.52 12.59
CA LEU A 48 -4.09 -9.55 13.49
C LEU A 48 -5.21 -10.36 12.82
N VAL A 49 -6.08 -9.69 12.06
CA VAL A 49 -7.15 -10.36 11.31
C VAL A 49 -6.57 -11.23 10.21
N TYR A 50 -5.58 -10.70 9.47
CA TYR A 50 -4.93 -11.45 8.39
C TYR A 50 -4.28 -12.74 8.88
N GLU A 51 -3.59 -12.73 10.03
CA GLU A 51 -2.96 -13.94 10.59
C GLU A 51 -3.98 -15.04 10.94
N ILE A 52 -5.18 -14.68 11.38
CA ILE A 52 -6.23 -15.68 11.65
C ILE A 52 -6.87 -16.17 10.36
N VAL A 53 -7.19 -15.26 9.42
CA VAL A 53 -7.76 -15.61 8.11
C VAL A 53 -6.79 -16.47 7.31
N ASP A 54 -5.50 -16.16 7.31
CA ASP A 54 -4.46 -16.95 6.62
C ASP A 54 -4.43 -18.42 7.12
N ASN A 55 -4.75 -18.67 8.38
CA ASN A 55 -4.88 -20.04 8.88
C ASN A 55 -6.08 -20.77 8.27
N SER A 56 -7.21 -20.07 8.07
CA SER A 56 -8.39 -20.61 7.39
C SER A 56 -8.14 -20.80 5.88
N ILE A 57 -7.40 -19.90 5.26
CA ILE A 57 -6.93 -20.02 3.86
C ILE A 57 -6.01 -21.24 3.70
N ASP A 58 -5.12 -21.51 4.65
CA ASP A 58 -4.28 -22.71 4.62
C ASP A 58 -5.12 -24.00 4.67
N GLU A 59 -6.24 -24.02 5.40
CA GLU A 59 -7.22 -25.12 5.35
C GLU A 59 -7.90 -25.23 3.96
N ALA A 60 -8.17 -24.09 3.30
CA ALA A 60 -8.72 -24.08 1.94
C ALA A 60 -7.70 -24.60 0.93
N LEU A 61 -6.43 -24.18 1.02
CA LEU A 61 -5.33 -24.68 0.19
C LEU A 61 -5.08 -26.20 0.38
N ALA A 62 -5.34 -26.70 1.58
CA ALA A 62 -5.32 -28.12 1.87
C ALA A 62 -6.57 -28.89 1.37
N GLY A 63 -7.58 -28.17 0.84
CA GLY A 63 -8.82 -28.74 0.29
C GLY A 63 -9.89 -29.07 1.30
N TYR A 64 -9.83 -28.53 2.51
CA TYR A 64 -10.78 -28.84 3.58
C TYR A 64 -11.71 -27.69 3.96
N CYS A 65 -11.41 -26.45 3.60
CA CYS A 65 -12.25 -25.29 3.86
C CYS A 65 -12.84 -24.76 2.55
N THR A 66 -14.12 -24.42 2.57
CA THR A 66 -14.87 -23.88 1.43
C THR A 66 -15.56 -22.56 1.76
N GLU A 67 -15.65 -22.21 3.04
CA GLU A 67 -16.30 -20.98 3.49
C GLU A 67 -15.60 -20.40 4.71
N ILE A 68 -15.37 -19.09 4.67
CA ILE A 68 -14.80 -18.31 5.77
C ILE A 68 -15.72 -17.13 6.04
N ASP A 69 -16.04 -16.92 7.31
CA ASP A 69 -16.83 -15.78 7.80
C ASP A 69 -15.96 -14.88 8.67
N VAL A 70 -15.93 -13.58 8.36
CA VAL A 70 -15.24 -12.54 9.13
C VAL A 70 -16.26 -11.51 9.61
N ALA A 71 -16.35 -11.28 10.92
CA ALA A 71 -17.25 -10.28 11.49
C ALA A 71 -16.51 -9.28 12.35
N ILE A 72 -16.84 -8.00 12.18
CA ILE A 72 -16.44 -6.89 13.06
C ILE A 72 -17.63 -6.60 13.95
N GLY A 73 -17.57 -7.03 15.21
CA GLY A 73 -18.63 -6.84 16.18
C GLY A 73 -18.51 -5.54 16.97
N GLU A 74 -19.50 -5.27 17.81
CA GLU A 74 -19.49 -4.13 18.72
C GLU A 74 -18.24 -4.12 19.62
N GLY A 75 -17.66 -2.93 19.82
CA GLY A 75 -16.41 -2.75 20.57
C GLY A 75 -15.16 -3.24 19.84
N ASP A 76 -15.24 -3.31 18.50
CA ASP A 76 -14.14 -3.73 17.61
C ASP A 76 -13.65 -5.17 17.92
N ILE A 77 -14.58 -6.06 18.24
CA ILE A 77 -14.35 -7.49 18.42
C ILE A 77 -14.36 -8.16 17.06
N ILE A 78 -13.31 -8.91 16.75
CA ILE A 78 -13.22 -9.69 15.52
C ILE A 78 -13.62 -11.14 15.79
N THR A 79 -14.43 -11.69 14.89
CA THR A 79 -14.73 -13.12 14.83
C THR A 79 -14.41 -13.66 13.46
N VAL A 80 -13.56 -14.67 13.38
CA VAL A 80 -13.25 -15.42 12.15
C VAL A 80 -13.69 -16.86 12.34
N THR A 81 -14.53 -17.35 11.42
CA THR A 81 -15.04 -18.73 11.43
C THR A 81 -14.72 -19.41 10.11
N ASP A 82 -14.19 -20.61 10.14
CA ASP A 82 -14.00 -21.47 8.98
C ASP A 82 -14.73 -22.82 9.14
N ASN A 83 -14.97 -23.48 8.02
CA ASN A 83 -15.53 -24.84 7.97
C ASN A 83 -14.47 -25.91 7.67
N GLY A 84 -13.20 -25.65 8.02
CA GLY A 84 -12.08 -26.57 7.84
C GLY A 84 -12.12 -27.80 8.77
N ARG A 85 -10.96 -28.48 8.92
CA ARG A 85 -10.85 -29.69 9.78
C ARG A 85 -10.96 -29.40 11.28
N GLY A 86 -10.83 -28.16 11.68
CA GLY A 86 -10.68 -27.74 13.07
C GLY A 86 -9.28 -28.04 13.64
N ILE A 87 -8.75 -27.15 14.44
CA ILE A 87 -7.47 -27.31 15.13
C ILE A 87 -7.45 -28.63 15.92
N PRO A 88 -6.33 -29.40 15.98
CA PRO A 88 -6.24 -30.59 16.81
C PRO A 88 -6.52 -30.28 18.28
N VAL A 89 -7.30 -31.16 18.93
CA VAL A 89 -7.71 -31.02 20.36
C VAL A 89 -7.07 -32.07 21.26
N ASP A 90 -6.29 -32.99 20.70
CA ASP A 90 -5.53 -34.01 21.41
C ASP A 90 -4.28 -33.42 22.07
N ILE A 91 -3.67 -34.20 22.95
CA ILE A 91 -2.47 -33.83 23.69
C ILE A 91 -1.26 -33.87 22.74
N GLN A 92 -0.50 -32.79 22.64
CA GLN A 92 0.75 -32.74 21.91
C GLN A 92 1.85 -33.46 22.72
N PRO A 93 2.49 -34.55 22.17
CA PRO A 93 3.32 -35.45 22.96
C PRO A 93 4.57 -34.82 23.59
N GLN A 94 5.17 -33.80 22.96
CA GLN A 94 6.41 -33.18 23.45
C GLN A 94 6.16 -32.22 24.61
N THR A 95 5.01 -31.53 24.63
CA THR A 95 4.70 -30.50 25.61
C THR A 95 3.79 -31.02 26.72
N GLY A 96 3.06 -32.12 26.49
CA GLY A 96 2.05 -32.65 27.41
C GLY A 96 0.79 -31.78 27.52
N LYS A 97 0.66 -30.74 26.68
CA LYS A 97 -0.46 -29.78 26.64
C LYS A 97 -1.40 -30.10 25.49
N ALA A 98 -2.63 -29.59 25.54
CA ALA A 98 -3.53 -29.67 24.40
C ALA A 98 -2.91 -28.98 23.18
N ALA A 99 -3.04 -29.56 21.98
CA ALA A 99 -2.49 -28.98 20.77
C ALA A 99 -3.06 -27.58 20.50
N LEU A 100 -4.33 -27.34 20.85
CA LEU A 100 -4.96 -26.02 20.80
C LEU A 100 -4.23 -25.00 21.67
N GLU A 101 -3.85 -25.35 22.93
CA GLU A 101 -3.06 -24.49 23.79
C GLU A 101 -1.69 -24.17 23.18
N VAL A 102 -1.01 -25.21 22.67
CA VAL A 102 0.32 -25.07 22.06
C VAL A 102 0.32 -24.07 20.92
N VAL A 103 -0.68 -24.13 20.01
CA VAL A 103 -0.80 -23.23 18.85
C VAL A 103 -0.95 -21.76 19.27
N PHE A 104 -1.66 -21.49 20.37
CA PHE A 104 -1.93 -20.11 20.81
C PHE A 104 -0.96 -19.57 21.86
N THR A 105 -0.12 -20.41 22.48
CA THR A 105 0.77 -19.96 23.58
C THR A 105 2.25 -20.16 23.33
N ILE A 106 2.63 -20.95 22.31
CA ILE A 106 4.05 -21.24 22.04
C ILE A 106 4.42 -20.69 20.66
N LEU A 107 5.46 -19.86 20.63
CA LEU A 107 6.04 -19.37 19.37
C LEU A 107 6.72 -20.53 18.63
N HIS A 108 6.70 -20.48 17.31
CA HIS A 108 7.28 -21.48 16.43
C HIS A 108 6.70 -22.89 16.64
N ALA A 109 5.43 -22.98 16.97
CA ALA A 109 4.69 -24.22 17.10
C ALA A 109 3.54 -24.27 16.07
N GLY A 110 3.39 -25.41 15.40
CA GLY A 110 2.30 -25.61 14.42
C GLY A 110 2.49 -26.81 13.53
N GLY A 111 1.43 -27.26 12.86
CA GLY A 111 1.41 -28.40 11.95
C GLY A 111 2.05 -28.15 10.57
N LYS A 112 2.63 -26.97 10.34
CA LYS A 112 3.17 -26.51 9.06
C LYS A 112 4.68 -26.77 8.91
N PHE A 113 5.36 -27.26 9.96
CA PHE A 113 6.80 -27.57 9.96
C PHE A 113 7.10 -29.02 9.50
N GLY A 114 6.75 -29.38 8.26
CA GLY A 114 7.17 -30.66 7.68
C GLY A 114 6.39 -31.90 8.13
N GLY A 115 5.29 -31.77 8.87
CA GLY A 115 4.49 -32.87 9.43
C GLY A 115 3.48 -33.51 8.47
N GLY A 116 3.47 -33.20 7.18
CA GLY A 116 2.57 -33.78 6.18
C GLY A 116 1.11 -33.28 6.24
N GLY A 117 0.78 -32.34 7.14
CA GLY A 117 -0.56 -31.76 7.26
C GLY A 117 -0.90 -30.75 6.18
N TYR A 118 0.09 -30.05 5.66
CA TYR A 118 -0.01 -29.04 4.61
C TYR A 118 1.12 -29.19 3.60
N LYS A 119 0.80 -29.22 2.30
CA LYS A 119 1.82 -29.23 1.22
C LYS A 119 2.27 -27.82 0.88
N VAL A 120 1.35 -26.87 0.96
CA VAL A 120 1.56 -25.44 0.71
C VAL A 120 0.90 -24.68 1.85
N SER A 121 1.54 -23.67 2.39
CA SER A 121 0.95 -22.77 3.37
C SER A 121 1.56 -21.38 3.28
N GLY A 122 0.77 -20.34 3.57
CA GLY A 122 1.23 -18.96 3.73
C GLY A 122 1.85 -18.71 5.11
N GLY A 123 1.41 -19.46 6.12
CA GLY A 123 1.91 -19.39 7.50
C GLY A 123 3.18 -20.20 7.71
N LEU A 124 4.35 -19.61 7.42
CA LEU A 124 5.65 -20.32 7.46
C LEU A 124 6.31 -20.37 8.85
N HIS A 125 6.02 -19.39 9.71
CA HIS A 125 6.78 -19.17 10.95
C HIS A 125 6.14 -19.81 12.18
N GLY A 126 4.87 -20.26 12.10
CA GLY A 126 4.13 -20.85 13.22
C GLY A 126 3.97 -19.90 14.41
N VAL A 127 3.80 -18.61 14.13
CA VAL A 127 3.70 -17.58 15.18
C VAL A 127 2.38 -16.78 15.12
N GLY A 128 1.65 -16.78 14.01
CA GLY A 128 0.51 -15.89 13.80
C GLY A 128 -0.55 -15.98 14.90
N ALA A 129 -1.08 -17.16 15.16
CA ALA A 129 -2.11 -17.36 16.20
C ALA A 129 -1.63 -16.96 17.60
N SER A 130 -0.39 -17.28 17.96
CA SER A 130 0.20 -16.92 19.26
C SER A 130 0.48 -15.42 19.38
N VAL A 131 0.85 -14.76 18.27
CA VAL A 131 1.01 -13.30 18.22
C VAL A 131 -0.32 -12.59 18.40
N VAL A 132 -1.40 -13.05 17.73
CA VAL A 132 -2.75 -12.49 17.91
C VAL A 132 -3.19 -12.65 19.36
N ASN A 133 -2.99 -13.81 19.98
CA ASN A 133 -3.28 -14.03 21.40
C ASN A 133 -2.49 -13.07 22.30
N ALA A 134 -1.18 -12.92 22.07
CA ALA A 134 -0.33 -12.04 22.88
C ALA A 134 -0.75 -10.55 22.82
N LEU A 135 -1.27 -10.10 21.67
CA LEU A 135 -1.65 -8.72 21.41
C LEU A 135 -3.16 -8.45 21.59
N SER A 136 -3.91 -9.43 22.07
CA SER A 136 -5.32 -9.30 22.40
C SER A 136 -5.55 -9.13 23.90
N GLU A 137 -6.51 -8.27 24.26
CA GLU A 137 -7.00 -8.14 25.64
C GLU A 137 -7.57 -9.47 26.10
N TRP A 138 -8.37 -10.10 25.25
CA TRP A 138 -8.85 -11.47 25.41
C TRP A 138 -9.04 -12.15 24.06
N LEU A 139 -8.98 -13.47 24.04
CA LEU A 139 -9.19 -14.30 22.88
C LEU A 139 -9.90 -15.59 23.28
N THR A 140 -10.90 -15.98 22.49
CA THR A 140 -11.64 -17.24 22.66
C THR A 140 -11.55 -18.06 21.39
N VAL A 141 -11.25 -19.33 21.52
CA VAL A 141 -11.23 -20.27 20.40
C VAL A 141 -12.26 -21.35 20.63
N GLN A 142 -13.11 -21.57 19.63
CA GLN A 142 -14.02 -22.72 19.59
C GLN A 142 -13.60 -23.62 18.42
N VAL A 143 -13.47 -24.92 18.70
CA VAL A 143 -13.15 -25.94 17.71
C VAL A 143 -14.27 -26.94 17.61
N HIS A 144 -14.86 -27.04 16.43
CA HIS A 144 -15.88 -28.02 16.06
C HIS A 144 -15.19 -29.27 15.52
N LYS A 145 -15.14 -30.35 16.32
CA LYS A 145 -14.41 -31.56 15.95
C LYS A 145 -14.94 -32.78 16.71
N ASN A 146 -14.94 -33.94 16.03
CA ASN A 146 -15.35 -35.21 16.62
C ASN A 146 -16.76 -35.18 17.28
N GLY A 147 -17.69 -34.43 16.69
CA GLY A 147 -19.05 -34.28 17.20
C GLY A 147 -19.20 -33.38 18.43
N LYS A 148 -18.16 -32.70 18.85
CA LYS A 148 -18.12 -31.82 20.03
C LYS A 148 -17.62 -30.43 19.68
N ILE A 149 -18.02 -29.45 20.51
CA ILE A 149 -17.48 -28.09 20.48
C ILE A 149 -16.56 -27.95 21.70
N TYR A 150 -15.28 -27.76 21.40
CA TYR A 150 -14.24 -27.49 22.39
C TYR A 150 -14.01 -25.98 22.46
N GLU A 151 -13.94 -25.43 23.66
CA GLU A 151 -13.66 -24.00 23.87
C GLU A 151 -12.46 -23.81 24.80
N MET A 152 -11.63 -22.82 24.48
CA MET A 152 -10.52 -22.39 25.32
C MET A 152 -10.43 -20.89 25.29
N LYS A 153 -10.07 -20.26 26.44
CA LYS A 153 -9.99 -18.80 26.55
C LYS A 153 -8.63 -18.34 27.02
N PHE A 154 -8.26 -17.18 26.53
CA PHE A 154 -6.97 -16.55 26.77
C PHE A 154 -7.14 -15.06 27.08
N SER A 155 -6.15 -14.49 27.76
CA SER A 155 -6.00 -13.05 27.95
C SER A 155 -4.53 -12.69 27.88
N ARG A 156 -4.19 -11.75 27.03
CA ARG A 156 -2.82 -11.20 26.87
C ARG A 156 -1.75 -12.29 26.73
N GLY A 157 -2.07 -13.36 25.97
CA GLY A 157 -1.17 -14.49 25.74
C GLY A 157 -1.25 -15.63 26.78
N HIS A 158 -1.98 -15.47 27.87
CA HIS A 158 -2.08 -16.47 28.92
C HIS A 158 -3.43 -17.21 28.88
N VAL A 159 -3.41 -18.49 29.21
CA VAL A 159 -4.63 -19.28 29.36
C VAL A 159 -5.41 -18.77 30.59
N THR A 160 -6.67 -18.43 30.39
CA THR A 160 -7.60 -18.04 31.47
C THR A 160 -8.60 -19.14 31.80
N GLU A 161 -9.02 -19.89 30.77
CA GLU A 161 -9.88 -21.06 30.93
C GLU A 161 -9.30 -22.20 30.10
N GLU A 162 -9.03 -23.34 30.72
CA GLU A 162 -8.55 -24.54 30.05
C GLU A 162 -9.59 -25.09 29.06
N MET A 163 -9.15 -25.90 28.11
CA MET A 163 -10.01 -26.48 27.10
C MET A 163 -11.14 -27.32 27.71
N THR A 164 -12.38 -26.95 27.44
CA THR A 164 -13.58 -27.64 27.88
C THR A 164 -14.50 -27.96 26.72
N VAL A 165 -15.39 -28.95 26.90
CA VAL A 165 -16.45 -29.25 25.93
C VAL A 165 -17.69 -28.45 26.33
N VAL A 166 -18.10 -27.53 25.46
CA VAL A 166 -19.23 -26.62 25.70
C VAL A 166 -20.51 -27.01 24.95
N GLY A 167 -20.39 -27.93 23.98
CA GLY A 167 -21.56 -28.36 23.19
C GLY A 167 -21.27 -29.52 22.25
N THR A 168 -22.24 -29.80 21.39
CA THR A 168 -22.16 -30.82 20.35
C THR A 168 -22.35 -30.17 18.98
N THR A 169 -21.73 -30.73 17.93
CA THR A 169 -21.78 -30.22 16.58
C THR A 169 -21.89 -31.35 15.57
N ASN A 170 -22.42 -31.06 14.37
CA ASN A 170 -22.48 -31.96 13.24
C ASN A 170 -21.57 -31.55 12.08
N TYR A 171 -20.76 -30.52 12.27
CA TYR A 171 -19.77 -30.04 11.28
C TYR A 171 -18.40 -29.86 11.94
N THR A 172 -17.37 -29.60 11.12
CA THR A 172 -16.01 -29.30 11.57
C THR A 172 -15.66 -27.86 11.25
N GLY A 173 -14.72 -27.28 11.99
CA GLY A 173 -14.22 -25.93 11.74
C GLY A 173 -13.61 -25.30 12.98
N THR A 174 -13.12 -24.07 12.82
CA THR A 174 -12.58 -23.27 13.90
C THR A 174 -13.24 -21.90 13.93
N THR A 175 -13.57 -21.41 15.10
CA THR A 175 -13.99 -20.02 15.34
C THR A 175 -13.03 -19.37 16.30
N VAL A 176 -12.42 -18.27 15.90
CA VAL A 176 -11.54 -17.44 16.73
C VAL A 176 -12.20 -16.08 16.92
N THR A 177 -12.46 -15.71 18.18
CA THR A 177 -12.99 -14.39 18.53
C THR A 177 -11.98 -13.69 19.43
N PHE A 178 -11.62 -12.45 19.10
CA PHE A 178 -10.64 -11.70 19.86
C PHE A 178 -10.93 -10.21 19.89
N LYS A 179 -10.42 -9.55 20.93
CA LYS A 179 -10.44 -8.09 21.07
C LYS A 179 -9.01 -7.59 21.18
N PRO A 180 -8.55 -6.65 20.32
CA PRO A 180 -7.21 -6.11 20.41
C PRO A 180 -6.97 -5.41 21.74
N ASP A 181 -5.74 -5.51 22.26
CA ASP A 181 -5.36 -4.86 23.51
C ASP A 181 -5.04 -3.38 23.30
N PRO A 182 -5.82 -2.43 23.86
CA PRO A 182 -5.58 -1.00 23.69
C PRO A 182 -4.25 -0.52 24.29
N GLU A 183 -3.58 -1.33 25.12
CA GLU A 183 -2.23 -1.02 25.61
C GLU A 183 -1.16 -1.25 24.52
N MET A 184 -1.48 -1.99 23.46
CA MET A 184 -0.53 -2.37 22.40
C MET A 184 -0.65 -1.53 21.13
N PHE A 185 -1.82 -0.97 20.85
CA PHE A 185 -2.12 -0.27 19.60
C PHE A 185 -2.43 1.22 19.84
N GLU A 186 -2.06 2.05 18.89
CA GLU A 186 -2.36 3.50 18.89
C GLU A 186 -3.87 3.75 18.73
N ASP A 187 -4.54 2.90 17.97
CA ASP A 187 -5.99 2.86 17.75
C ASP A 187 -6.43 1.40 17.64
N THR A 188 -7.64 1.08 18.10
CA THR A 188 -8.22 -0.27 18.03
C THR A 188 -9.46 -0.35 17.13
N VAL A 189 -9.77 0.72 16.40
CA VAL A 189 -10.94 0.77 15.51
C VAL A 189 -10.60 0.17 14.14
N TYR A 190 -11.25 -0.93 13.79
CA TYR A 190 -11.07 -1.56 12.49
C TYR A 190 -11.72 -0.77 11.36
N ASP A 191 -11.01 -0.70 10.20
CA ASP A 191 -11.56 -0.19 8.96
C ASP A 191 -12.10 -1.35 8.10
N TYR A 192 -13.42 -1.33 7.86
CA TYR A 192 -14.08 -2.36 7.06
C TYR A 192 -13.53 -2.43 5.63
N GLU A 193 -13.32 -1.30 4.97
CA GLU A 193 -12.87 -1.26 3.58
C GLU A 193 -11.48 -1.88 3.40
N THR A 194 -10.61 -1.71 4.39
CA THR A 194 -9.28 -2.33 4.39
C THR A 194 -9.38 -3.85 4.50
N LEU A 195 -10.18 -4.35 5.44
CA LEU A 195 -10.40 -5.78 5.60
C LEU A 195 -11.14 -6.38 4.40
N HIS A 196 -12.18 -5.72 3.90
CA HIS A 196 -12.95 -6.14 2.74
C HIS A 196 -12.08 -6.28 1.48
N THR A 197 -11.18 -5.31 1.24
CA THR A 197 -10.24 -5.38 0.11
C THR A 197 -9.36 -6.62 0.21
N ARG A 198 -8.81 -6.89 1.39
CA ARG A 198 -7.96 -8.08 1.60
C ARG A 198 -8.74 -9.38 1.43
N MET A 199 -9.94 -9.47 1.98
CA MET A 199 -10.81 -10.65 1.83
C MET A 199 -11.17 -10.90 0.36
N ARG A 200 -11.37 -9.85 -0.43
CA ARG A 200 -11.61 -9.95 -1.88
C ARG A 200 -10.40 -10.51 -2.62
N GLU A 201 -9.19 -10.06 -2.29
CA GLU A 201 -7.96 -10.62 -2.87
C GLU A 201 -7.85 -12.12 -2.58
N GLU A 202 -8.08 -12.52 -1.33
CA GLU A 202 -8.05 -13.93 -0.94
C GLU A 202 -9.10 -14.77 -1.67
N ALA A 203 -10.31 -14.24 -1.86
CA ALA A 203 -11.36 -14.91 -2.62
C ALA A 203 -10.98 -15.09 -4.11
N PHE A 204 -10.30 -14.11 -4.73
CA PHE A 204 -9.78 -14.24 -6.09
C PHE A 204 -8.62 -15.25 -6.20
N LEU A 205 -7.73 -15.31 -5.20
CA LEU A 205 -6.59 -16.23 -5.21
C LEU A 205 -6.99 -17.69 -4.99
N ASN A 206 -8.16 -17.92 -4.40
CA ASN A 206 -8.67 -19.24 -4.05
C ASN A 206 -10.00 -19.49 -4.76
N ALA A 207 -9.94 -19.86 -6.04
CA ALA A 207 -11.13 -20.10 -6.87
C ALA A 207 -12.14 -21.02 -6.17
N GLY A 208 -13.41 -20.57 -6.09
CA GLY A 208 -14.49 -21.30 -5.45
C GLY A 208 -14.54 -21.21 -3.91
N LEU A 209 -13.57 -20.58 -3.24
CA LEU A 209 -13.65 -20.29 -1.81
C LEU A 209 -14.61 -19.11 -1.59
N LYS A 210 -15.59 -19.32 -0.71
CA LYS A 210 -16.52 -18.27 -0.32
C LYS A 210 -16.01 -17.55 0.93
N ILE A 211 -15.87 -16.24 0.85
CA ILE A 211 -15.50 -15.39 2.00
C ILE A 211 -16.60 -14.37 2.24
N ASN A 212 -17.17 -14.41 3.44
CA ASN A 212 -18.17 -13.45 3.89
C ASN A 212 -17.49 -12.46 4.86
N ILE A 213 -17.78 -11.18 4.72
CA ILE A 213 -17.34 -10.15 5.67
C ILE A 213 -18.53 -9.31 6.12
N ARG A 214 -18.63 -9.04 7.42
CA ARG A 214 -19.70 -8.25 8.02
C ARG A 214 -19.14 -7.24 9.01
N ASP A 215 -19.66 -6.02 8.96
CA ASP A 215 -19.52 -5.03 10.03
C ASP A 215 -20.87 -4.93 10.75
N GLU A 216 -20.89 -5.34 12.01
CA GLU A 216 -22.09 -5.40 12.84
C GLU A 216 -22.15 -4.23 13.84
N ARG A 217 -21.21 -3.27 13.74
CA ARG A 217 -21.16 -2.09 14.62
C ARG A 217 -22.32 -1.14 14.32
N ALA A 218 -22.99 -0.65 15.38
CA ALA A 218 -24.13 0.25 15.25
C ALA A 218 -23.79 1.50 14.42
N GLY A 219 -24.59 1.73 13.36
CA GLY A 219 -24.41 2.85 12.41
C GLY A 219 -23.31 2.66 11.36
N LYS A 220 -22.70 1.46 11.29
CA LYS A 220 -21.71 1.08 10.27
C LYS A 220 -22.07 -0.24 9.59
N GLU A 221 -23.29 -0.74 9.78
CA GLU A 221 -23.72 -2.06 9.33
C GLU A 221 -23.55 -2.21 7.82
N GLN A 222 -22.75 -3.17 7.41
CA GLN A 222 -22.53 -3.52 6.01
C GLN A 222 -22.01 -4.95 5.90
N SER A 223 -22.24 -5.59 4.75
CA SER A 223 -21.79 -6.96 4.52
C SER A 223 -21.58 -7.22 3.04
N ASP A 224 -20.65 -8.13 2.74
CA ASP A 224 -20.42 -8.64 1.40
C ASP A 224 -20.09 -10.14 1.44
N SER A 225 -20.40 -10.84 0.34
CA SER A 225 -20.12 -12.27 0.16
C SER A 225 -19.44 -12.49 -1.18
N MET A 226 -18.19 -12.88 -1.13
CA MET A 226 -17.28 -12.97 -2.28
C MET A 226 -16.96 -14.43 -2.59
N CYS A 227 -17.18 -14.85 -3.85
CA CYS A 227 -16.79 -16.16 -4.35
C CYS A 227 -16.54 -16.04 -5.86
N TYR A 228 -15.33 -16.33 -6.31
CA TYR A 228 -14.90 -16.15 -7.69
C TYR A 228 -14.42 -17.46 -8.30
N GLU A 229 -15.26 -18.06 -9.16
CA GLU A 229 -14.94 -19.34 -9.81
C GLU A 229 -13.80 -19.23 -10.84
N GLY A 230 -13.66 -18.07 -11.48
CA GLY A 230 -12.58 -17.80 -12.45
C GLY A 230 -11.24 -17.44 -11.80
N GLY A 231 -11.19 -17.27 -10.48
CA GLY A 231 -9.96 -17.03 -9.74
C GLY A 231 -9.21 -15.79 -10.21
N ILE A 232 -7.90 -15.92 -10.44
CA ILE A 232 -7.06 -14.79 -10.86
C ILE A 232 -7.41 -14.21 -12.24
N ARG A 233 -8.17 -14.91 -13.09
CA ARG A 233 -8.69 -14.33 -14.33
C ARG A 233 -9.74 -13.27 -14.03
N GLU A 234 -10.68 -13.57 -13.14
CA GLU A 234 -11.68 -12.59 -12.71
C GLU A 234 -11.04 -11.43 -11.97
N PHE A 235 -9.94 -11.67 -11.24
CA PHE A 235 -9.18 -10.61 -10.61
C PHE A 235 -8.60 -9.63 -11.63
N VAL A 236 -8.00 -10.09 -12.72
CA VAL A 236 -7.53 -9.23 -13.81
C VAL A 236 -8.70 -8.44 -14.42
N SER A 237 -9.84 -9.09 -14.66
CA SER A 237 -11.03 -8.43 -15.19
C SER A 237 -11.56 -7.36 -14.23
N PHE A 238 -11.55 -7.64 -12.92
CA PHE A 238 -11.93 -6.70 -11.89
C PHE A 238 -11.02 -5.45 -11.87
N ILE A 239 -9.70 -5.63 -11.96
CA ILE A 239 -8.75 -4.51 -12.04
C ILE A 239 -8.96 -3.67 -13.31
N ASN A 240 -9.35 -4.32 -14.41
CA ASN A 240 -9.54 -3.67 -15.69
C ASN A 240 -10.98 -3.15 -15.94
N GLN A 241 -11.92 -3.29 -14.99
CA GLN A 241 -13.33 -2.91 -15.16
C GLN A 241 -13.54 -1.47 -15.66
N ASN A 242 -12.66 -0.54 -15.23
CA ASN A 242 -12.70 0.87 -15.63
C ASN A 242 -11.74 1.22 -16.78
N LYS A 243 -11.07 0.22 -17.38
CA LYS A 243 -10.15 0.37 -18.51
C LYS A 243 -10.77 -0.21 -19.78
N THR A 244 -10.19 0.12 -20.93
CA THR A 244 -10.60 -0.44 -22.21
C THR A 244 -9.61 -1.54 -22.60
N PRO A 245 -9.99 -2.83 -22.53
CA PRO A 245 -9.08 -3.90 -22.89
C PRO A 245 -8.79 -3.90 -24.40
N LEU A 246 -7.56 -4.26 -24.78
CA LEU A 246 -7.16 -4.44 -26.19
C LEU A 246 -7.61 -5.76 -26.78
N HIS A 247 -7.96 -6.71 -25.93
CA HIS A 247 -8.49 -8.03 -26.29
C HIS A 247 -9.49 -8.47 -25.22
N GLU A 248 -10.51 -9.20 -25.64
CA GLU A 248 -11.65 -9.57 -24.80
C GLU A 248 -11.26 -10.56 -23.69
N ASP A 249 -10.54 -11.62 -24.07
CA ASP A 249 -10.18 -12.70 -23.16
C ASP A 249 -8.96 -12.35 -22.32
N VAL A 250 -8.99 -12.74 -21.03
CA VAL A 250 -7.82 -12.73 -20.16
C VAL A 250 -6.91 -13.91 -20.52
N ILE A 251 -5.66 -13.63 -20.87
CA ILE A 251 -4.64 -14.65 -21.15
C ILE A 251 -4.27 -15.32 -19.83
N TYR A 252 -4.49 -16.64 -19.77
CA TYR A 252 -4.21 -17.43 -18.58
C TYR A 252 -3.20 -18.53 -18.87
N MET A 253 -2.22 -18.65 -18.02
CA MET A 253 -1.13 -19.61 -18.11
C MET A 253 -0.93 -20.27 -16.76
N SER A 254 -0.84 -21.59 -16.73
CA SER A 254 -0.56 -22.34 -15.51
C SER A 254 0.32 -23.54 -15.78
N GLY A 255 1.01 -23.99 -14.76
CA GLY A 255 1.83 -25.19 -14.81
C GLY A 255 2.40 -25.57 -13.46
N GLU A 256 2.83 -26.81 -13.37
CA GLU A 256 3.39 -27.42 -12.17
C GLU A 256 4.75 -28.02 -12.49
N ARG A 257 5.64 -27.98 -11.53
CA ARG A 257 6.91 -28.70 -11.59
C ARG A 257 7.32 -29.10 -10.17
N GLU A 258 7.52 -30.41 -9.98
CA GLU A 258 7.84 -30.98 -8.66
C GLU A 258 6.73 -30.65 -7.64
N ASN A 259 7.08 -29.88 -6.59
CA ASN A 259 6.15 -29.48 -5.54
C ASN A 259 5.75 -28.00 -5.64
N SER A 260 5.94 -27.39 -6.81
CA SER A 260 5.66 -25.97 -7.04
C SER A 260 4.72 -25.79 -8.21
N MET A 261 3.81 -24.82 -8.08
CA MET A 261 2.83 -24.43 -9.09
C MET A 261 2.95 -22.94 -9.36
N ALA A 262 2.70 -22.53 -10.60
CA ALA A 262 2.56 -21.12 -10.94
C ALA A 262 1.35 -20.92 -11.84
N GLU A 263 0.64 -19.83 -11.58
CA GLU A 263 -0.49 -19.33 -12.34
C GLU A 263 -0.21 -17.87 -12.70
N VAL A 264 -0.48 -17.51 -13.94
CA VAL A 264 -0.35 -16.14 -14.44
C VAL A 264 -1.59 -15.80 -15.24
N ALA A 265 -2.26 -14.72 -14.89
CA ALA A 265 -3.36 -14.14 -15.66
C ALA A 265 -2.99 -12.73 -16.09
N MET A 266 -3.18 -12.39 -17.38
CA MET A 266 -2.82 -11.07 -17.87
C MET A 266 -3.75 -10.57 -18.96
N GLN A 267 -3.91 -9.25 -19.06
CA GLN A 267 -4.67 -8.58 -20.11
C GLN A 267 -4.07 -7.20 -20.38
N TYR A 268 -4.02 -6.83 -21.66
CA TYR A 268 -3.61 -5.49 -22.05
C TYR A 268 -4.82 -4.56 -22.19
N ASN A 269 -4.61 -3.31 -21.84
CA ASN A 269 -5.60 -2.23 -21.98
C ASN A 269 -5.00 -1.03 -22.73
N ASP A 270 -5.83 -0.04 -23.06
CA ASP A 270 -5.44 1.16 -23.80
C ASP A 270 -4.61 2.16 -22.98
N GLY A 271 -4.54 1.98 -21.65
CA GLY A 271 -3.73 2.82 -20.75
C GLY A 271 -2.22 2.71 -20.97
N PHE A 272 -1.46 3.49 -20.23
CA PHE A 272 0.00 3.55 -20.34
C PHE A 272 0.73 2.93 -19.14
N ASN A 273 0.00 2.59 -18.09
CA ASN A 273 0.55 2.11 -16.83
C ASN A 273 0.57 0.59 -16.77
N GLU A 274 1.65 0.03 -16.21
CA GLU A 274 1.76 -1.37 -15.82
C GLU A 274 1.10 -1.57 -14.44
N ILE A 275 0.33 -2.65 -14.30
CA ILE A 275 -0.13 -3.17 -13.02
C ILE A 275 0.33 -4.60 -12.92
N THR A 276 1.31 -4.83 -12.07
CA THR A 276 1.79 -6.17 -11.71
C THR A 276 1.49 -6.41 -10.24
N VAL A 277 0.73 -7.48 -9.95
CA VAL A 277 0.45 -7.93 -8.60
C VAL A 277 0.92 -9.36 -8.48
N SER A 278 1.77 -9.62 -7.51
CA SER A 278 2.38 -10.94 -7.35
C SER A 278 2.18 -11.51 -5.96
N PHE A 279 1.98 -12.83 -5.89
CA PHE A 279 1.70 -13.58 -4.68
C PHE A 279 2.56 -14.83 -4.60
N ALA A 280 2.97 -15.18 -3.39
CA ALA A 280 3.60 -16.46 -3.09
C ALA A 280 2.88 -17.11 -1.89
N ASN A 281 2.31 -18.29 -2.09
CA ASN A 281 1.45 -18.97 -1.10
C ASN A 281 0.34 -18.04 -0.56
N ASN A 282 -0.34 -17.32 -1.45
CA ASN A 282 -1.35 -16.29 -1.18
C ASN A 282 -0.85 -15.04 -0.44
N VAL A 283 0.41 -14.98 -0.06
CA VAL A 283 1.00 -13.77 0.54
C VAL A 283 1.35 -12.78 -0.57
N HIS A 284 0.83 -11.56 -0.49
CA HIS A 284 1.16 -10.47 -1.41
C HIS A 284 2.64 -10.11 -1.30
N THR A 285 3.33 -10.01 -2.45
CA THR A 285 4.75 -9.65 -2.53
C THR A 285 4.90 -8.28 -3.23
N PRO A 286 4.68 -7.16 -2.51
CA PRO A 286 4.67 -5.82 -3.12
C PRO A 286 6.03 -5.41 -3.70
N GLU A 287 7.12 -5.97 -3.22
CA GLU A 287 8.47 -5.77 -3.76
C GLU A 287 8.83 -6.82 -4.85
N GLY A 288 7.85 -7.62 -5.28
CA GLY A 288 8.03 -8.66 -6.29
C GLY A 288 8.87 -9.84 -5.83
N GLY A 289 9.83 -10.23 -6.63
CA GLY A 289 10.75 -11.33 -6.37
C GLY A 289 11.06 -12.17 -7.59
N MET A 290 11.62 -13.36 -7.37
CA MET A 290 12.11 -14.24 -8.45
C MET A 290 11.02 -14.69 -9.42
N HIS A 291 9.78 -14.87 -8.97
CA HIS A 291 8.64 -15.23 -9.81
C HIS A 291 8.27 -14.11 -10.78
N GLU A 292 8.27 -12.86 -10.34
CA GLU A 292 8.02 -11.68 -11.17
C GLU A 292 9.16 -11.46 -12.18
N GLU A 293 10.41 -11.62 -11.75
CA GLU A 293 11.58 -11.57 -12.63
C GLU A 293 11.48 -12.62 -13.76
N GLY A 294 11.03 -13.84 -13.42
CA GLY A 294 10.76 -14.91 -14.37
C GLY A 294 9.73 -14.51 -15.43
N PHE A 295 8.61 -13.92 -15.00
CA PHE A 295 7.57 -13.41 -15.88
C PHE A 295 8.08 -12.30 -16.80
N ARG A 296 8.71 -11.26 -16.25
CA ARG A 296 9.23 -10.11 -17.01
C ARG A 296 10.21 -10.53 -18.10
N ARG A 297 11.08 -11.50 -17.79
CA ARG A 297 12.03 -12.06 -18.75
C ARG A 297 11.34 -12.84 -19.86
N ALA A 298 10.40 -13.72 -19.53
CA ALA A 298 9.66 -14.53 -20.48
C ALA A 298 8.85 -13.65 -21.45
N LEU A 299 8.07 -12.72 -20.91
CA LEU A 299 7.26 -11.77 -21.69
C LEU A 299 8.08 -11.06 -22.75
N THR A 300 9.20 -10.47 -22.33
CA THR A 300 10.09 -9.72 -23.24
C THR A 300 10.68 -10.62 -24.32
N THR A 301 11.10 -11.83 -23.95
CA THR A 301 11.70 -12.80 -24.88
C THR A 301 10.69 -13.28 -25.92
N VAL A 302 9.51 -13.67 -25.47
CA VAL A 302 8.44 -14.21 -26.34
C VAL A 302 7.93 -13.14 -27.30
N LEU A 303 7.65 -11.93 -26.84
CA LEU A 303 7.17 -10.84 -27.72
C LEU A 303 8.20 -10.45 -28.76
N ASN A 304 9.49 -10.39 -28.44
CA ASN A 304 10.53 -10.14 -29.43
C ASN A 304 10.68 -11.28 -30.44
N ALA A 305 10.60 -12.53 -30.00
CA ALA A 305 10.64 -13.69 -30.89
C ALA A 305 9.42 -13.71 -31.83
N TYR A 306 8.22 -13.53 -31.28
CA TYR A 306 6.98 -13.45 -32.04
C TYR A 306 6.99 -12.30 -33.05
N GLY A 307 7.47 -11.11 -32.66
CA GLY A 307 7.57 -9.94 -33.52
C GLY A 307 8.48 -10.15 -34.74
N LYS A 308 9.59 -10.88 -34.55
CA LYS A 308 10.46 -11.31 -35.66
C LYS A 308 9.78 -12.34 -36.55
N LYS A 309 9.09 -13.33 -35.96
CA LYS A 309 8.37 -14.39 -36.69
C LYS A 309 7.27 -13.82 -37.60
N VAL A 310 6.49 -12.85 -37.12
CA VAL A 310 5.41 -12.21 -37.90
C VAL A 310 5.89 -11.05 -38.77
N GLY A 311 7.19 -10.71 -38.77
CA GLY A 311 7.80 -9.68 -39.59
C GLY A 311 7.48 -8.23 -39.21
N LEU A 312 6.96 -8.00 -38.01
CA LEU A 312 6.74 -6.65 -37.45
C LEU A 312 8.02 -6.02 -36.94
N LEU A 313 8.91 -6.82 -36.33
CA LEU A 313 10.26 -6.42 -35.94
C LEU A 313 11.25 -6.87 -37.02
N LYS A 314 12.02 -5.93 -37.57
CA LYS A 314 12.95 -6.18 -38.68
C LYS A 314 14.40 -6.01 -38.24
N GLY A 315 15.28 -6.88 -38.75
CA GLY A 315 16.72 -6.78 -38.46
C GLY A 315 17.00 -6.86 -36.95
N ASP A 316 17.63 -5.80 -36.44
CA ASP A 316 17.99 -5.68 -35.01
C ASP A 316 16.94 -4.96 -34.14
N ASP A 317 15.76 -4.64 -34.72
CA ASP A 317 14.68 -4.00 -33.96
C ASP A 317 14.29 -4.88 -32.77
N LYS A 318 14.15 -4.24 -31.60
CA LYS A 318 13.75 -4.85 -30.33
C LYS A 318 12.82 -3.93 -29.56
N VAL A 319 11.87 -4.51 -28.86
CA VAL A 319 11.13 -3.84 -27.78
C VAL A 319 11.77 -4.17 -26.43
N SER A 320 11.88 -3.20 -25.55
CA SER A 320 12.41 -3.42 -24.20
C SER A 320 11.36 -4.07 -23.30
N GLY A 321 11.79 -4.53 -22.11
CA GLY A 321 10.84 -5.07 -21.12
C GLY A 321 9.79 -4.04 -20.70
N GLU A 322 10.18 -2.77 -20.54
CA GLU A 322 9.29 -1.65 -20.23
C GLU A 322 8.24 -1.45 -21.33
N ASP A 323 8.68 -1.44 -22.60
CA ASP A 323 7.78 -1.30 -23.76
C ASP A 323 6.75 -2.44 -23.81
N CYS A 324 7.16 -3.66 -23.45
CA CYS A 324 6.29 -4.85 -23.41
C CYS A 324 5.24 -4.78 -22.29
N ARG A 325 5.44 -3.96 -21.26
CA ARG A 325 4.55 -3.88 -20.10
C ARG A 325 3.65 -2.64 -20.12
N GLU A 326 3.78 -1.74 -21.10
CA GLU A 326 2.88 -0.59 -21.23
C GLU A 326 1.42 -1.06 -21.39
N GLY A 327 0.54 -0.66 -20.47
CA GLY A 327 -0.88 -1.02 -20.46
C GLY A 327 -1.16 -2.47 -20.07
N LEU A 328 -0.19 -3.17 -19.49
CA LEU A 328 -0.35 -4.53 -18.98
C LEU A 328 -0.95 -4.54 -17.58
N THR A 329 -1.97 -5.37 -17.38
CA THR A 329 -2.43 -5.82 -16.07
C THR A 329 -2.11 -7.29 -15.94
N VAL A 330 -1.36 -7.69 -14.91
CA VAL A 330 -0.96 -9.08 -14.67
C VAL A 330 -1.02 -9.45 -13.20
N ILE A 331 -1.55 -10.65 -12.94
CA ILE A 331 -1.51 -11.32 -11.64
C ILE A 331 -0.60 -12.53 -11.77
N ILE A 332 0.34 -12.66 -10.85
CA ILE A 332 1.28 -13.79 -10.78
C ILE A 332 1.09 -14.45 -9.42
N SER A 333 0.65 -15.69 -9.39
CA SER A 333 0.48 -16.47 -8.17
C SER A 333 1.35 -17.72 -8.23
N VAL A 334 2.23 -17.89 -7.24
CA VAL A 334 3.03 -19.11 -7.10
C VAL A 334 2.72 -19.82 -5.79
N LYS A 335 2.69 -21.14 -5.84
CA LYS A 335 2.50 -22.01 -4.68
C LYS A 335 3.71 -22.96 -4.58
N LEU A 336 4.38 -22.96 -3.44
CA LEU A 336 5.58 -23.76 -3.21
C LEU A 336 5.67 -24.23 -1.75
N THR A 337 6.35 -25.35 -1.53
CA THR A 337 6.41 -25.99 -0.22
C THR A 337 7.27 -25.22 0.78
N ASP A 338 8.38 -24.62 0.32
CA ASP A 338 9.35 -23.93 1.16
C ASP A 338 9.62 -22.53 0.62
N ALA A 339 8.70 -21.60 0.91
CA ALA A 339 8.81 -20.23 0.48
C ALA A 339 9.84 -19.46 1.33
N GLN A 340 10.81 -18.84 0.67
CA GLN A 340 11.85 -18.02 1.28
C GLN A 340 11.61 -16.57 0.92
N PHE A 341 11.31 -15.74 1.93
CA PHE A 341 11.09 -14.32 1.75
C PHE A 341 12.27 -13.49 2.26
N GLU A 342 12.50 -12.35 1.61
CA GLU A 342 13.40 -11.34 2.15
C GLU A 342 12.66 -10.55 3.24
N GLY A 343 13.08 -10.75 4.50
CA GLY A 343 12.53 -10.05 5.67
C GLY A 343 11.22 -10.65 6.23
N GLN A 344 10.86 -10.19 7.43
CA GLN A 344 9.70 -10.66 8.20
C GLN A 344 8.36 -10.25 7.56
N THR A 345 8.32 -9.14 6.85
CA THR A 345 7.11 -8.63 6.18
C THR A 345 6.71 -9.44 4.95
N LYS A 346 7.53 -10.42 4.55
CA LYS A 346 7.29 -11.30 3.38
C LYS A 346 7.10 -10.53 2.06
N ALA A 347 7.66 -9.33 1.97
CA ALA A 347 7.41 -8.40 0.85
C ALA A 347 8.02 -8.85 -0.49
N LYS A 348 9.04 -9.72 -0.46
CA LYS A 348 9.77 -10.16 -1.65
C LYS A 348 10.12 -11.64 -1.59
N LEU A 349 9.83 -12.38 -2.67
CA LEU A 349 10.15 -13.80 -2.77
C LEU A 349 11.58 -14.03 -3.28
N GLY A 350 12.39 -14.80 -2.50
CA GLY A 350 13.79 -15.08 -2.79
C GLY A 350 14.06 -16.37 -3.58
N ASN A 351 13.11 -17.28 -3.68
CA ASN A 351 13.26 -18.62 -4.30
C ASN A 351 13.65 -18.56 -5.79
N SER A 352 14.90 -18.83 -6.10
CA SER A 352 15.43 -18.74 -7.47
C SER A 352 14.81 -19.74 -8.46
N GLU A 353 14.32 -20.89 -7.98
CA GLU A 353 13.61 -21.89 -8.77
C GLU A 353 12.29 -21.35 -9.34
N MET A 354 11.63 -20.41 -8.65
CA MET A 354 10.40 -19.78 -9.13
C MET A 354 10.64 -18.93 -10.37
N ARG A 355 11.81 -18.29 -10.50
CA ARG A 355 12.17 -17.59 -11.72
C ARG A 355 12.19 -18.53 -12.93
N THR A 356 12.77 -19.71 -12.76
CA THR A 356 12.87 -20.70 -13.84
C THR A 356 11.52 -21.30 -14.18
N LEU A 357 10.72 -21.62 -13.16
CA LEU A 357 9.38 -22.21 -13.33
C LEU A 357 8.45 -21.24 -14.09
N VAL A 358 8.31 -20.00 -13.59
CA VAL A 358 7.44 -19.00 -14.21
C VAL A 358 7.94 -18.65 -15.61
N ASN A 359 9.25 -18.49 -15.81
CA ASN A 359 9.82 -18.24 -17.14
C ASN A 359 9.46 -19.34 -18.14
N SER A 360 9.59 -20.62 -17.77
CA SER A 360 9.24 -21.74 -18.65
C SER A 360 7.75 -21.76 -18.99
N ILE A 361 6.89 -21.68 -17.96
CA ILE A 361 5.42 -21.74 -18.15
C ILE A 361 4.96 -20.59 -19.06
N VAL A 362 5.41 -19.37 -18.76
CA VAL A 362 5.01 -18.18 -19.54
C VAL A 362 5.55 -18.27 -20.96
N SER A 363 6.82 -18.69 -21.15
CA SER A 363 7.38 -18.81 -22.50
C SER A 363 6.58 -19.78 -23.36
N ASP A 364 6.34 -20.99 -22.86
CA ASP A 364 5.68 -22.05 -23.61
C ASP A 364 4.20 -21.71 -23.91
N ARG A 365 3.49 -21.24 -22.89
CA ARG A 365 2.04 -20.98 -23.01
C ARG A 365 1.72 -19.69 -23.76
N LEU A 366 2.52 -18.63 -23.55
CA LEU A 366 2.30 -17.37 -24.26
C LEU A 366 2.66 -17.50 -25.74
N GLU A 367 3.74 -18.20 -26.09
CA GLU A 367 4.08 -18.46 -27.50
C GLU A 367 2.93 -19.19 -28.21
N GLN A 368 2.43 -20.27 -27.61
CA GLN A 368 1.28 -21.01 -28.11
C GLN A 368 0.05 -20.10 -28.29
N TYR A 369 -0.29 -19.31 -27.26
CA TYR A 369 -1.46 -18.43 -27.29
C TYR A 369 -1.37 -17.38 -28.41
N LEU A 370 -0.21 -16.75 -28.60
CA LEU A 370 -0.01 -15.75 -29.65
C LEU A 370 -0.08 -16.34 -31.06
N GLU A 371 0.32 -17.60 -31.24
CA GLU A 371 0.18 -18.32 -32.51
C GLU A 371 -1.28 -18.69 -32.81
N GLU A 372 -2.02 -19.09 -31.78
CA GLU A 372 -3.47 -19.41 -31.90
C GLU A 372 -4.32 -18.14 -32.07
N ASN A 373 -3.85 -16.98 -31.54
CA ASN A 373 -4.59 -15.70 -31.56
C ASN A 373 -3.77 -14.58 -32.23
N PRO A 374 -3.49 -14.65 -33.53
CA PRO A 374 -2.59 -13.73 -34.21
C PRO A 374 -3.08 -12.26 -34.22
N ALA A 375 -4.37 -12.00 -34.12
CA ALA A 375 -4.91 -10.65 -34.01
C ALA A 375 -4.56 -10.01 -32.67
N VAL A 376 -4.68 -10.78 -31.58
CA VAL A 376 -4.29 -10.35 -30.23
C VAL A 376 -2.78 -10.13 -30.16
N GLY A 377 -1.98 -11.07 -30.67
CA GLY A 377 -0.53 -10.96 -30.70
C GLY A 377 -0.04 -9.72 -31.46
N ARG A 378 -0.69 -9.40 -32.58
CA ARG A 378 -0.42 -8.18 -33.36
C ARG A 378 -0.76 -6.92 -32.55
N ALA A 379 -1.93 -6.85 -31.92
CA ALA A 379 -2.37 -5.70 -31.12
C ALA A 379 -1.41 -5.42 -29.95
N ILE A 380 -1.01 -6.46 -29.23
CA ILE A 380 -0.05 -6.36 -28.11
C ILE A 380 1.32 -5.84 -28.64
N LEU A 381 1.81 -6.40 -29.74
CA LEU A 381 3.10 -6.02 -30.26
C LEU A 381 3.10 -4.60 -30.84
N GLU A 382 2.03 -4.19 -31.54
CA GLU A 382 1.88 -2.81 -32.04
C GLU A 382 1.86 -1.81 -30.89
N LYS A 383 1.22 -2.13 -29.74
CA LYS A 383 1.26 -1.31 -28.53
C LYS A 383 2.69 -1.20 -27.99
N ALA A 384 3.39 -2.31 -27.84
CA ALA A 384 4.79 -2.31 -27.38
C ALA A 384 5.73 -1.51 -28.31
N MET A 385 5.52 -1.61 -29.62
CA MET A 385 6.26 -0.80 -30.61
C MET A 385 5.93 0.71 -30.51
N MET A 386 4.68 1.05 -30.22
CA MET A 386 4.30 2.45 -29.95
C MET A 386 4.92 2.97 -28.67
N ALA A 387 4.96 2.17 -27.61
CA ALA A 387 5.64 2.49 -26.36
C ALA A 387 7.14 2.73 -26.59
N ASN A 388 7.79 1.83 -27.33
CA ASN A 388 9.20 1.98 -27.71
C ASN A 388 9.50 3.30 -28.44
N ARG A 389 8.68 3.66 -29.44
CA ARG A 389 8.82 4.94 -30.16
C ARG A 389 8.66 6.14 -29.23
N ALA A 390 7.66 6.10 -28.34
CA ALA A 390 7.41 7.17 -27.36
C ALA A 390 8.59 7.31 -26.40
N ARG A 391 9.11 6.19 -25.86
CA ARG A 391 10.27 6.17 -24.96
C ARG A 391 11.54 6.71 -25.64
N GLU A 392 11.79 6.31 -26.89
CA GLU A 392 12.93 6.85 -27.64
C GLU A 392 12.78 8.35 -27.92
N ALA A 393 11.55 8.82 -28.22
CA ALA A 393 11.30 10.25 -28.38
C ALA A 393 11.53 11.01 -27.07
N ALA A 394 11.07 10.47 -25.93
CA ALA A 394 11.33 11.02 -24.61
C ALA A 394 12.83 11.09 -24.29
N ARG A 395 13.59 10.03 -24.60
CA ARG A 395 15.05 9.99 -24.42
C ARG A 395 15.75 11.09 -25.25
N ARG A 396 15.37 11.23 -26.52
CA ARG A 396 15.94 12.29 -27.40
C ARG A 396 15.59 13.68 -26.88
N ALA A 397 14.36 13.91 -26.41
CA ALA A 397 13.96 15.17 -25.81
C ALA A 397 14.80 15.49 -24.57
N ARG A 398 15.04 14.52 -23.69
CA ARG A 398 15.91 14.66 -22.52
C ARG A 398 17.36 14.96 -22.88
N GLU A 399 17.92 14.25 -23.85
CA GLU A 399 19.28 14.49 -24.33
C GLU A 399 19.44 15.89 -24.93
N ASN A 400 18.42 16.38 -25.63
CA ASN A 400 18.41 17.74 -26.17
C ASN A 400 18.35 18.81 -25.07
N VAL A 401 17.60 18.59 -24.02
CA VAL A 401 17.58 19.47 -22.83
C VAL A 401 18.95 19.44 -22.14
N ARG A 402 19.50 18.24 -21.87
CA ARG A 402 20.84 18.09 -21.28
C ARG A 402 21.95 18.72 -22.10
N ARG A 403 21.86 18.69 -23.45
CA ARG A 403 22.87 19.34 -24.32
C ARG A 403 22.78 20.87 -24.28
N LYS A 404 21.57 21.42 -24.11
CA LYS A 404 21.39 22.85 -23.88
C LYS A 404 21.94 23.29 -22.51
N ASP A 405 21.68 22.47 -21.46
CA ASP A 405 22.17 22.72 -20.10
C ASP A 405 23.69 22.43 -19.97
N GLY A 406 24.26 21.57 -20.80
CA GLY A 406 25.69 21.19 -20.78
C GLY A 406 26.64 22.32 -21.22
N LEU A 407 26.12 23.37 -21.82
CA LEU A 407 26.89 24.61 -22.16
C LEU A 407 26.82 25.66 -21.04
N GLU A 408 25.90 25.51 -20.05
CA GLU A 408 25.67 26.48 -18.97
C GLU A 408 25.74 25.84 -17.55
N GLY A 409 26.42 24.71 -17.37
CA GLY A 409 26.45 24.02 -16.05
C GLY A 409 25.04 23.67 -15.56
N ALA A 410 24.79 22.45 -15.07
CA ALA A 410 23.47 21.96 -14.65
C ALA A 410 22.70 22.99 -13.80
N THR A 411 21.96 23.88 -14.46
CA THR A 411 21.22 24.95 -13.81
C THR A 411 19.92 24.37 -13.24
N LEU A 412 19.77 24.49 -11.93
CA LEU A 412 18.53 24.24 -11.24
C LEU A 412 17.41 25.12 -11.83
N PRO A 413 16.13 24.69 -11.74
CA PRO A 413 15.01 25.48 -12.27
C PRO A 413 15.08 26.92 -11.76
N GLY A 414 14.98 27.91 -12.65
CA GLY A 414 15.15 29.33 -12.30
C GLY A 414 14.18 29.86 -11.24
N LYS A 415 13.08 29.12 -10.97
CA LYS A 415 12.14 29.43 -9.89
C LYS A 415 12.43 28.68 -8.58
N LEU A 416 13.33 27.72 -8.56
CA LEU A 416 13.71 27.01 -7.33
C LEU A 416 14.52 27.94 -6.42
N SER A 417 14.02 28.14 -5.21
CA SER A 417 14.79 28.73 -4.13
C SER A 417 15.37 27.59 -3.29
N ASP A 418 16.57 27.14 -3.63
CA ASP A 418 17.23 26.00 -3.00
C ASP A 418 17.68 26.27 -1.55
N CYS A 419 18.00 25.23 -0.79
CA CYS A 419 18.57 25.30 0.56
C CYS A 419 20.10 25.11 0.53
N TYR A 420 20.75 25.44 1.65
CA TYR A 420 22.21 25.34 1.76
C TYR A 420 22.69 23.93 2.13
N GLU A 421 21.89 23.19 2.92
CA GLU A 421 22.19 21.82 3.30
C GLU A 421 22.19 20.90 2.08
N ARG A 422 23.08 19.90 2.06
CA ARG A 422 23.25 18.96 0.97
C ARG A 422 22.90 17.51 1.34
N ASP A 423 22.78 17.22 2.62
CA ASP A 423 22.32 15.91 3.07
C ASP A 423 20.79 15.78 2.83
N PRO A 424 20.36 14.89 1.91
CA PRO A 424 18.94 14.75 1.62
C PRO A 424 18.08 14.40 2.83
N SER A 425 18.65 13.70 3.81
CA SER A 425 17.93 13.28 5.03
C SER A 425 17.56 14.45 5.93
N LEU A 426 18.28 15.57 5.83
CA LEU A 426 18.09 16.79 6.59
C LEU A 426 17.32 17.87 5.83
N THR A 427 17.05 17.65 4.53
CA THR A 427 16.47 18.67 3.66
C THR A 427 15.02 18.37 3.29
N GLU A 428 14.28 19.44 3.03
CA GLU A 428 12.90 19.36 2.60
C GLU A 428 12.63 20.38 1.48
N ILE A 429 11.76 19.98 0.53
CA ILE A 429 11.28 20.86 -0.54
C ILE A 429 9.78 21.07 -0.42
N TYR A 430 9.36 22.34 -0.47
CA TYR A 430 7.96 22.73 -0.57
C TYR A 430 7.61 23.00 -2.02
N ILE A 431 6.69 22.23 -2.56
CA ILE A 431 6.07 22.47 -3.86
C ILE A 431 4.82 23.30 -3.61
N VAL A 432 4.86 24.58 -3.98
CA VAL A 432 3.89 25.59 -3.55
C VAL A 432 3.01 26.01 -4.72
N GLU A 433 1.72 26.16 -4.50
CA GLU A 433 0.79 26.67 -5.49
C GLU A 433 1.00 28.18 -5.70
N GLY A 434 1.39 28.55 -6.93
CA GLY A 434 1.49 29.93 -7.38
C GLY A 434 2.69 30.72 -6.87
N ASP A 435 2.97 31.84 -7.57
CA ASP A 435 4.09 32.71 -7.25
C ASP A 435 3.86 33.56 -5.99
N SER A 436 2.59 33.85 -5.64
CA SER A 436 2.25 34.64 -4.45
C SER A 436 2.60 33.88 -3.16
N ALA A 437 2.04 32.68 -3.00
CA ALA A 437 2.34 31.82 -1.85
C ALA A 437 3.83 31.40 -1.85
N GLY A 438 4.42 31.17 -3.04
CA GLY A 438 5.85 30.92 -3.19
C GLY A 438 6.72 32.07 -2.70
N GLY A 439 6.30 33.31 -2.88
CA GLY A 439 6.96 34.52 -2.38
C GLY A 439 6.97 34.59 -0.85
N SER A 440 5.81 34.39 -0.21
CA SER A 440 5.69 34.36 1.26
C SER A 440 6.49 33.20 1.85
N ALA A 441 6.41 32.00 1.24
CA ALA A 441 7.16 30.83 1.69
C ALA A 441 8.67 31.03 1.57
N LYS A 442 9.15 31.66 0.50
CA LYS A 442 10.57 31.99 0.32
C LYS A 442 11.10 32.93 1.39
N GLN A 443 10.28 33.91 1.83
CA GLN A 443 10.66 34.86 2.86
C GLN A 443 10.56 34.24 4.27
N GLY A 444 9.56 33.38 4.51
CA GLY A 444 9.34 32.77 5.82
C GLY A 444 10.20 31.56 6.12
N ARG A 445 10.76 30.87 5.12
CA ARG A 445 11.47 29.59 5.27
C ARG A 445 12.78 29.69 6.07
N ASP A 446 13.22 28.58 6.63
CA ASP A 446 14.62 28.39 7.02
C ASP A 446 15.43 27.95 5.81
N SER A 447 16.20 28.89 5.24
CA SER A 447 17.01 28.64 4.03
C SER A 447 18.13 27.62 4.21
N ARG A 448 18.44 27.21 5.44
CA ARG A 448 19.47 26.20 5.68
C ARG A 448 19.05 24.84 5.13
N TYR A 449 17.80 24.42 5.35
CA TYR A 449 17.31 23.07 5.00
C TYR A 449 15.98 23.04 4.21
N GLN A 450 15.32 24.19 4.02
CA GLN A 450 14.04 24.27 3.29
C GLN A 450 14.24 24.88 1.90
N ALA A 451 13.84 24.17 0.86
CA ALA A 451 13.76 24.63 -0.51
C ALA A 451 12.31 24.96 -0.92
N ILE A 452 12.09 25.94 -1.77
CA ILE A 452 10.78 26.34 -2.27
C ILE A 452 10.75 26.27 -3.79
N LEU A 453 9.78 25.55 -4.33
CA LEU A 453 9.50 25.47 -5.76
C LEU A 453 8.04 25.91 -6.02
N PRO A 454 7.81 27.13 -6.47
CA PRO A 454 6.47 27.57 -6.87
C PRO A 454 6.07 26.96 -8.21
N LEU A 455 4.82 26.45 -8.29
CA LEU A 455 4.20 25.98 -9.51
C LEU A 455 3.41 27.13 -10.16
N TRP A 456 3.34 27.14 -11.48
CA TRP A 456 2.50 28.11 -12.21
C TRP A 456 1.34 27.43 -12.94
N GLY A 457 0.19 27.45 -12.27
CA GLY A 457 -1.06 26.88 -12.79
C GLY A 457 -1.11 25.36 -12.78
N LYS A 458 -2.22 24.81 -13.23
CA LYS A 458 -2.50 23.37 -13.23
C LYS A 458 -1.49 22.59 -14.07
N MET A 459 -0.99 21.51 -13.56
CA MET A 459 -0.06 20.62 -14.23
C MET A 459 -0.77 19.67 -15.20
N LEU A 460 0.02 18.98 -16.03
CA LEU A 460 -0.46 17.91 -16.88
C LEU A 460 -1.05 16.78 -16.03
N ASN A 461 -2.26 16.35 -16.39
CA ASN A 461 -2.80 15.09 -15.86
C ASN A 461 -2.06 13.92 -16.51
N VAL A 462 -1.13 13.33 -15.77
CA VAL A 462 -0.26 12.26 -16.28
C VAL A 462 -0.97 10.92 -16.42
N GLU A 463 -2.15 10.74 -15.82
CA GLU A 463 -2.98 9.55 -16.03
C GLU A 463 -3.38 9.38 -17.50
N LYS A 464 -3.52 10.50 -18.22
CA LYS A 464 -3.91 10.57 -19.63
C LYS A 464 -2.73 10.81 -20.56
N ALA A 465 -1.49 10.71 -20.08
CA ALA A 465 -0.33 11.13 -20.85
C ALA A 465 0.77 10.07 -20.85
N ARG A 466 1.38 9.86 -22.01
CA ARG A 466 2.56 9.04 -22.15
C ARG A 466 3.80 9.71 -21.55
N ALA A 467 4.80 8.92 -21.21
CA ALA A 467 6.04 9.36 -20.59
C ALA A 467 6.77 10.45 -21.40
N ASP A 468 6.74 10.39 -22.74
CA ASP A 468 7.35 11.41 -23.61
C ASP A 468 6.75 12.81 -23.40
N LYS A 469 5.44 12.90 -23.20
CA LYS A 469 4.75 14.17 -22.88
C LYS A 469 5.05 14.66 -21.48
N VAL A 470 5.28 13.74 -20.54
CA VAL A 470 5.64 14.07 -19.15
C VAL A 470 7.03 14.70 -19.11
N TYR A 471 8.02 14.09 -19.76
CA TYR A 471 9.37 14.64 -19.83
C TYR A 471 9.46 15.98 -20.58
N GLY A 472 8.62 16.19 -21.58
CA GLY A 472 8.56 17.44 -22.35
C GLY A 472 7.67 18.52 -21.76
N ASN A 473 7.07 18.29 -20.58
CA ASN A 473 6.12 19.23 -20.01
C ASN A 473 6.82 20.31 -19.17
N ASP A 474 6.66 21.57 -19.58
CA ASP A 474 7.32 22.73 -18.96
C ASP A 474 7.00 22.91 -17.47
N LYS A 475 5.86 22.37 -16.98
CA LYS A 475 5.44 22.47 -15.57
C LYS A 475 5.94 21.32 -14.71
N LEU A 476 6.16 20.13 -15.30
CA LEU A 476 6.69 18.96 -14.60
C LEU A 476 8.21 18.93 -14.59
N THR A 477 8.86 19.39 -15.68
CA THR A 477 10.31 19.45 -15.79
C THR A 477 11.00 20.12 -14.60
N PRO A 478 10.52 21.26 -14.06
CA PRO A 478 11.11 21.86 -12.86
C PRO A 478 11.02 20.97 -11.61
N VAL A 479 9.93 20.23 -11.43
CA VAL A 479 9.76 19.28 -10.30
C VAL A 479 10.75 18.13 -10.44
N ILE A 480 10.83 17.54 -11.64
CA ILE A 480 11.76 16.44 -11.95
C ILE A 480 13.21 16.86 -11.71
N THR A 481 13.58 18.05 -12.22
CA THR A 481 14.95 18.58 -12.10
C THR A 481 15.28 18.94 -10.65
N ALA A 482 14.34 19.54 -9.91
CA ALA A 482 14.54 19.89 -8.50
C ALA A 482 14.76 18.65 -7.63
N LEU A 483 14.00 17.58 -7.83
CA LEU A 483 14.15 16.34 -7.09
C LEU A 483 15.41 15.56 -7.48
N GLY A 484 15.81 15.59 -8.75
CA GLY A 484 17.07 15.04 -9.24
C GLY A 484 17.13 13.53 -9.41
N ALA A 485 16.10 12.80 -9.00
CA ALA A 485 16.09 11.33 -8.94
C ALA A 485 15.73 10.60 -10.24
N GLY A 486 15.29 11.32 -11.29
CA GLY A 486 14.79 10.68 -12.53
C GLY A 486 13.31 10.28 -12.43
N LEU A 487 12.80 9.53 -13.41
CA LEU A 487 11.40 9.09 -13.49
C LEU A 487 11.29 7.60 -13.87
N GLY A 488 10.27 6.92 -13.41
CA GLY A 488 9.98 5.54 -13.79
C GLY A 488 11.16 4.61 -13.50
N ASP A 489 11.55 3.80 -14.48
CA ASP A 489 12.69 2.87 -14.36
C ASP A 489 14.06 3.57 -14.21
N ASP A 490 14.15 4.86 -14.57
CA ASP A 490 15.36 5.69 -14.36
C ASP A 490 15.41 6.31 -12.95
N PHE A 491 14.42 6.05 -12.10
CA PHE A 491 14.41 6.60 -10.75
C PHE A 491 15.54 6.03 -9.93
N ASP A 492 16.38 6.92 -9.39
CA ASP A 492 17.53 6.57 -8.57
C ASP A 492 17.45 7.34 -7.25
N GLU A 493 17.10 6.61 -6.19
CA GLU A 493 16.95 7.15 -4.84
C GLU A 493 18.23 7.84 -4.34
N MET A 494 19.40 7.32 -4.71
CA MET A 494 20.70 7.88 -4.32
C MET A 494 20.96 9.28 -4.88
N LYS A 495 20.21 9.68 -5.90
CA LYS A 495 20.28 11.03 -6.51
C LYS A 495 19.20 11.97 -5.99
N LEU A 496 18.31 11.47 -5.14
CA LEU A 496 17.26 12.30 -4.54
C LEU A 496 17.87 13.39 -3.67
N ARG A 497 17.42 14.63 -3.89
CA ARG A 497 18.00 15.80 -3.20
C ARG A 497 17.29 16.16 -1.90
N TYR A 498 16.08 15.65 -1.68
CA TYR A 498 15.25 15.95 -0.50
C TYR A 498 14.49 14.70 -0.07
N HIS A 499 14.66 14.28 1.18
CA HIS A 499 13.90 13.16 1.75
C HIS A 499 12.55 13.59 2.36
N LYS A 500 12.18 14.86 2.17
CA LYS A 500 10.84 15.33 2.51
C LYS A 500 10.33 16.25 1.41
N VAL A 501 9.31 15.78 0.70
CA VAL A 501 8.64 16.50 -0.38
C VAL A 501 7.27 16.92 0.11
N VAL A 502 7.09 18.20 0.38
CA VAL A 502 5.86 18.74 0.98
C VAL A 502 5.03 19.43 -0.10
N ILE A 503 3.83 18.92 -0.34
CA ILE A 503 2.84 19.57 -1.20
C ILE A 503 2.13 20.64 -0.37
N MET A 504 2.28 21.89 -0.74
CA MET A 504 1.67 23.05 -0.07
C MET A 504 0.75 23.78 -1.05
N ALA A 505 -0.51 23.40 -1.04
CA ALA A 505 -1.57 23.93 -1.91
C ALA A 505 -2.64 24.63 -1.05
N ASP A 506 -3.36 25.55 -1.67
CA ASP A 506 -4.46 26.28 -1.04
C ASP A 506 -5.57 25.32 -0.56
N ALA A 507 -6.32 25.74 0.46
CA ALA A 507 -7.41 24.92 1.04
C ALA A 507 -8.73 25.07 0.26
N ASP A 508 -8.65 25.30 -1.04
CA ASP A 508 -9.78 25.42 -1.96
C ASP A 508 -9.85 24.25 -2.97
N VAL A 509 -10.81 24.31 -3.89
CA VAL A 509 -11.03 23.28 -4.90
C VAL A 509 -9.87 23.21 -5.91
N ASP A 510 -9.23 24.32 -6.25
CA ASP A 510 -8.12 24.38 -7.18
C ASP A 510 -6.84 23.81 -6.55
N GLY A 511 -6.55 24.16 -5.29
CA GLY A 511 -5.43 23.59 -4.54
C GLY A 511 -5.60 22.09 -4.30
N SER A 512 -6.83 21.63 -4.02
CA SER A 512 -7.14 20.20 -3.93
C SER A 512 -6.89 19.47 -5.24
N HIS A 513 -7.21 20.09 -6.38
CA HIS A 513 -6.95 19.55 -7.70
C HIS A 513 -5.44 19.51 -8.01
N ILE A 514 -4.68 20.56 -7.70
CA ILE A 514 -3.21 20.60 -7.89
C ILE A 514 -2.55 19.50 -7.04
N ARG A 515 -2.96 19.34 -5.79
CA ARG A 515 -2.50 18.26 -4.91
C ARG A 515 -2.77 16.89 -5.53
N THR A 516 -3.98 16.66 -6.07
CA THR A 516 -4.34 15.41 -6.73
C THR A 516 -3.49 15.15 -7.98
N LEU A 517 -3.21 16.17 -8.79
CA LEU A 517 -2.34 16.06 -9.97
C LEU A 517 -0.89 15.70 -9.58
N LEU A 518 -0.35 16.31 -8.51
CA LEU A 518 0.98 15.98 -7.98
C LEU A 518 1.03 14.55 -7.43
N LEU A 519 0.01 14.13 -6.68
CA LEU A 519 -0.07 12.77 -6.17
C LEU A 519 -0.17 11.76 -7.31
N THR A 520 -0.96 12.04 -8.36
CA THR A 520 -1.01 11.21 -9.58
C THR A 520 0.36 11.10 -10.23
N PHE A 521 1.08 12.23 -10.34
CA PHE A 521 2.43 12.24 -10.90
C PHE A 521 3.42 11.42 -10.07
N PHE A 522 3.45 11.60 -8.74
CA PHE A 522 4.33 10.81 -7.87
C PHE A 522 3.97 9.33 -7.89
N PHE A 523 2.68 8.99 -7.84
CA PHE A 523 2.22 7.60 -7.90
C PHE A 523 2.61 6.91 -9.20
N ARG A 524 2.47 7.58 -10.36
CA ARG A 524 2.74 6.99 -11.68
C ARG A 524 4.22 6.96 -12.07
N PHE A 525 4.98 7.98 -11.68
CA PHE A 525 6.36 8.17 -12.18
C PHE A 525 7.45 8.21 -11.12
N MET A 526 7.11 8.38 -9.86
CA MET A 526 8.05 8.43 -8.74
C MET A 526 7.51 7.66 -7.52
N ARG A 527 6.91 6.51 -7.76
CA ARG A 527 6.26 5.69 -6.73
C ARG A 527 7.14 5.41 -5.51
N PRO A 528 8.46 5.15 -5.63
CA PRO A 528 9.32 4.97 -4.48
C PRO A 528 9.31 6.14 -3.48
N LEU A 529 9.03 7.37 -3.90
CA LEU A 529 8.88 8.50 -2.97
C LEU A 529 7.74 8.31 -1.96
N ILE A 530 6.62 7.71 -2.42
CA ILE A 530 5.46 7.43 -1.56
C ILE A 530 5.78 6.22 -0.67
N GLU A 531 6.32 5.15 -1.23
CA GLU A 531 6.66 3.91 -0.54
C GLU A 531 7.67 4.14 0.59
N ARG A 532 8.67 4.99 0.36
CA ARG A 532 9.66 5.42 1.38
C ARG A 532 9.09 6.44 2.36
N GLY A 533 7.89 6.97 2.09
CA GLY A 533 7.22 7.95 2.94
C GLY A 533 7.87 9.33 2.92
N TYR A 534 8.43 9.73 1.78
CA TYR A 534 9.03 11.06 1.59
C TYR A 534 8.03 12.12 1.17
N VAL A 535 6.78 11.75 0.81
CA VAL A 535 5.73 12.68 0.36
C VAL A 535 4.82 13.08 1.51
N TYR A 536 4.59 14.37 1.65
CA TYR A 536 3.74 14.97 2.67
C TYR A 536 2.80 16.00 2.07
N ALA A 537 1.63 16.17 2.68
CA ALA A 537 0.75 17.30 2.45
C ALA A 537 0.81 18.24 3.65
N ALA A 538 1.06 19.51 3.41
CA ALA A 538 0.94 20.53 4.44
C ALA A 538 -0.54 20.75 4.83
N VAL A 539 -0.80 20.99 6.10
CA VAL A 539 -2.13 21.29 6.64
C VAL A 539 -2.09 22.73 7.19
N PRO A 540 -2.37 23.74 6.34
CA PRO A 540 -2.47 25.12 6.81
C PRO A 540 -3.77 25.33 7.61
N PRO A 541 -3.85 26.35 8.50
CA PRO A 541 -5.07 26.70 9.17
C PRO A 541 -6.12 27.24 8.19
N LEU A 542 -7.40 26.93 8.44
CA LEU A 542 -8.53 27.40 7.64
C LEU A 542 -9.10 28.72 8.15
N PHE A 543 -9.04 28.95 9.47
CA PHE A 543 -9.66 30.10 10.12
C PHE A 543 -8.70 30.81 11.07
N LYS A 544 -8.85 32.13 11.13
CA LYS A 544 -8.22 33.02 12.10
C LYS A 544 -9.30 33.66 12.96
N LEU A 545 -9.27 33.41 14.26
CA LEU A 545 -10.22 33.96 15.23
C LEU A 545 -9.51 34.98 16.10
N THR A 546 -10.08 36.19 16.20
CA THR A 546 -9.47 37.27 16.97
C THR A 546 -10.48 37.86 17.93
N ARG A 547 -10.09 37.99 19.20
CA ARG A 547 -10.80 38.74 20.23
C ARG A 547 -9.86 39.68 20.97
N GLY A 548 -9.98 40.97 20.75
CA GLY A 548 -9.09 41.98 21.32
C GLY A 548 -7.64 41.76 20.84
N LYS A 549 -6.73 41.40 21.74
CA LYS A 549 -5.32 41.11 21.43
C LYS A 549 -5.02 39.61 21.26
N VAL A 550 -5.99 38.74 21.50
CA VAL A 550 -5.82 37.29 21.40
C VAL A 550 -6.23 36.85 20.02
N THR A 551 -5.29 36.19 19.33
CA THR A 551 -5.53 35.52 18.03
C THR A 551 -5.32 34.02 18.19
N ARG A 552 -6.24 33.23 17.65
CA ARG A 552 -6.18 31.78 17.59
C ARG A 552 -6.43 31.32 16.15
N LEU A 553 -5.89 30.16 15.81
CA LEU A 553 -6.06 29.54 14.50
C LEU A 553 -6.85 28.25 14.66
N ALA A 554 -7.69 27.93 13.67
CA ALA A 554 -8.43 26.68 13.62
C ALA A 554 -8.21 25.98 12.27
N PHE A 555 -8.07 24.65 12.32
CA PHE A 555 -7.79 23.79 11.18
C PHE A 555 -9.03 23.06 10.67
N SER A 556 -10.14 23.10 11.42
CA SER A 556 -11.45 22.58 11.02
C SER A 556 -12.58 23.51 11.47
N GLU A 557 -13.80 23.23 11.01
CA GLU A 557 -14.99 23.98 11.44
C GLU A 557 -15.34 23.69 12.89
N GLU A 558 -15.20 22.45 13.33
CA GLU A 558 -15.43 22.03 14.71
C GLU A 558 -14.46 22.76 15.65
N GLU A 559 -13.19 22.85 15.27
CA GLU A 559 -12.16 23.56 16.04
C GLU A 559 -12.44 25.07 16.05
N ARG A 560 -12.90 25.66 14.93
CA ARG A 560 -13.36 27.06 14.86
C ARG A 560 -14.45 27.31 15.89
N ASP A 561 -15.45 26.45 15.95
CA ASP A 561 -16.61 26.64 16.82
C ASP A 561 -16.24 26.47 18.30
N ALA A 562 -15.38 25.48 18.60
CA ALA A 562 -14.83 25.28 19.94
C ALA A 562 -13.99 26.48 20.41
N ILE A 563 -13.06 26.94 19.59
CA ILE A 563 -12.22 28.13 19.89
C ILE A 563 -13.08 29.40 19.98
N SER A 564 -14.11 29.54 19.13
CA SER A 564 -15.04 30.67 19.19
C SER A 564 -15.80 30.70 20.52
N ALA A 565 -16.24 29.53 21.01
CA ALA A 565 -16.89 29.40 22.32
C ALA A 565 -15.92 29.74 23.46
N GLU A 566 -14.71 29.21 23.43
CA GLU A 566 -13.64 29.50 24.41
C GLU A 566 -13.33 31.00 24.47
N LEU A 567 -13.13 31.63 23.31
CA LEU A 567 -12.84 33.05 23.22
C LEU A 567 -14.03 33.93 23.71
N ARG A 568 -15.27 33.50 23.58
CA ARG A 568 -16.45 34.22 24.15
C ARG A 568 -16.47 34.13 25.67
N GLY A 569 -15.99 33.06 26.27
CA GLY A 569 -15.99 32.82 27.72
C GLY A 569 -17.40 32.90 28.31
N GLU A 570 -17.56 33.55 29.47
CA GLU A 570 -18.88 33.71 30.15
C GLU A 570 -19.86 34.63 29.44
N ASN A 571 -19.44 35.39 28.40
CA ASN A 571 -20.30 36.29 27.66
C ASN A 571 -20.61 35.78 26.26
N PRO A 572 -21.77 35.11 26.04
CA PRO A 572 -22.18 34.56 24.74
C PRO A 572 -22.26 35.59 23.60
N ASP A 573 -22.56 36.86 23.93
CA ASP A 573 -22.72 37.95 22.98
C ASP A 573 -21.40 38.65 22.61
N ALA A 574 -20.27 38.18 23.17
CA ALA A 574 -18.98 38.74 22.86
C ALA A 574 -18.62 38.51 21.40
N LYS A 575 -18.33 39.61 20.68
CA LYS A 575 -17.93 39.54 19.27
C LYS A 575 -16.51 38.94 19.14
N VAL A 576 -16.41 37.82 18.42
CA VAL A 576 -15.17 37.23 17.94
C VAL A 576 -15.10 37.50 16.45
N ALA A 577 -14.04 38.15 16.00
CA ALA A 577 -13.79 38.31 14.56
C ALA A 577 -13.26 36.99 14.01
N ILE A 578 -13.97 36.38 13.07
CA ILE A 578 -13.59 35.15 12.38
C ILE A 578 -13.30 35.50 10.94
N SER A 579 -12.09 35.21 10.46
CA SER A 579 -11.72 35.32 9.05
C SER A 579 -11.29 33.96 8.54
N ARG A 580 -11.74 33.57 7.34
CA ARG A 580 -11.31 32.37 6.64
C ARG A 580 -10.18 32.73 5.70
N PHE A 581 -9.08 31.96 5.74
CA PHE A 581 -8.03 32.07 4.74
C PHE A 581 -8.53 31.46 3.43
N LYS A 582 -8.47 32.24 2.34
CA LYS A 582 -8.84 31.77 0.99
C LYS A 582 -7.66 31.09 0.29
N GLY A 583 -6.44 31.46 0.66
CA GLY A 583 -5.22 30.87 0.12
C GLY A 583 -3.99 31.22 0.94
N LEU A 584 -2.92 30.45 0.74
CA LEU A 584 -1.61 30.62 1.39
C LEU A 584 -0.94 31.96 1.06
N GLY A 585 -1.30 32.56 -0.10
CA GLY A 585 -0.81 33.87 -0.51
C GLY A 585 -1.37 35.05 0.31
N GLU A 586 -2.39 34.81 1.14
CA GLU A 586 -2.95 35.82 2.07
C GLU A 586 -2.21 35.85 3.41
N MET A 587 -1.40 34.81 3.70
CA MET A 587 -0.58 34.75 4.91
C MET A 587 0.70 35.55 4.72
N ASP A 588 1.06 36.31 5.76
CA ASP A 588 2.38 36.92 5.77
C ASP A 588 3.48 35.85 6.03
N PRO A 589 4.75 36.15 5.74
CA PRO A 589 5.83 35.17 5.89
C PRO A 589 5.98 34.58 7.29
N HIS A 590 5.68 35.35 8.35
CA HIS A 590 5.76 34.88 9.74
C HIS A 590 4.58 33.96 10.07
N GLU A 591 3.35 34.33 9.65
CA GLU A 591 2.18 33.48 9.83
C GLU A 591 2.38 32.13 9.12
N LEU A 592 2.89 32.14 7.88
CA LEU A 592 3.14 30.93 7.12
C LEU A 592 4.24 30.05 7.76
N TRP A 593 5.30 30.69 8.30
CA TRP A 593 6.30 29.99 9.06
C TRP A 593 5.72 29.32 10.30
N ASP A 594 5.08 30.09 11.16
CA ASP A 594 4.60 29.62 12.46
C ASP A 594 3.54 28.52 12.36
N THR A 595 2.73 28.53 11.28
CA THR A 595 1.60 27.62 11.11
C THR A 595 1.89 26.39 10.25
N THR A 596 2.75 26.54 9.23
CA THR A 596 2.83 25.55 8.13
C THR A 596 4.27 25.09 7.85
N MET A 597 5.29 25.88 8.16
CA MET A 597 6.66 25.56 7.77
C MET A 597 7.60 25.24 8.94
N ASN A 598 7.33 25.78 10.13
CA ASN A 598 8.16 25.54 11.32
C ASN A 598 8.03 24.08 11.79
N PRO A 599 9.12 23.29 11.84
CA PRO A 599 9.08 21.88 12.24
C PRO A 599 8.49 21.62 13.63
N GLN A 600 8.50 22.63 14.53
CA GLN A 600 7.99 22.49 15.90
C GLN A 600 6.48 22.70 16.03
N THR A 601 5.87 23.43 15.09
CA THR A 601 4.45 23.86 15.20
C THR A 601 3.58 23.41 14.03
N ARG A 602 4.19 23.09 12.88
CA ARG A 602 3.45 22.68 11.67
C ARG A 602 2.81 21.30 11.81
N THR A 603 1.72 21.11 11.09
CA THR A 603 1.11 19.80 10.86
C THR A 603 1.35 19.35 9.43
N LEU A 604 1.98 18.19 9.26
CA LEU A 604 2.17 17.53 7.98
C LEU A 604 1.46 16.18 7.97
N LYS A 605 0.63 15.94 6.96
CA LYS A 605 0.03 14.64 6.71
C LYS A 605 0.95 13.85 5.79
N ARG A 606 1.55 12.78 6.30
CA ARG A 606 2.34 11.85 5.49
C ARG A 606 1.42 11.12 4.52
N ILE A 607 1.82 11.04 3.26
CA ILE A 607 1.11 10.26 2.25
C ILE A 607 1.66 8.85 2.29
N THR A 608 0.78 7.91 2.59
CA THR A 608 1.07 6.48 2.62
C THR A 608 0.30 5.76 1.53
N MET A 609 0.78 4.62 1.12
CA MET A 609 0.11 3.74 0.17
C MET A 609 0.11 2.34 0.78
N GLU A 610 -1.05 1.93 1.26
CA GLU A 610 -1.23 0.61 1.86
C GLU A 610 -1.57 -0.45 0.81
N ASP A 611 -2.27 -0.04 -0.26
CA ASP A 611 -2.72 -0.90 -1.35
C ASP A 611 -2.53 -0.19 -2.69
N ALA A 612 -1.61 -0.72 -3.51
CA ALA A 612 -1.28 -0.17 -4.82
C ALA A 612 -2.41 -0.39 -5.85
N VAL A 613 -3.15 -1.48 -5.74
CA VAL A 613 -4.26 -1.80 -6.66
C VAL A 613 -5.43 -0.87 -6.40
N LYS A 614 -5.76 -0.64 -5.13
CA LYS A 614 -6.81 0.30 -4.73
C LYS A 614 -6.45 1.72 -5.12
N ALA A 615 -5.19 2.13 -4.92
CA ALA A 615 -4.69 3.43 -5.36
C ALA A 615 -4.79 3.60 -6.88
N ASP A 616 -4.36 2.60 -7.66
CA ASP A 616 -4.49 2.59 -9.13
C ASP A 616 -5.95 2.74 -9.55
N ALA A 617 -6.86 1.96 -8.97
CA ALA A 617 -8.28 2.02 -9.29
C ALA A 617 -8.87 3.43 -9.05
N ILE A 618 -8.50 4.07 -7.92
CA ILE A 618 -8.95 5.43 -7.59
C ILE A 618 -8.36 6.46 -8.55
N PHE A 619 -7.06 6.40 -8.86
CA PHE A 619 -6.45 7.32 -9.82
C PHE A 619 -7.05 7.14 -11.22
N THR A 620 -7.25 5.90 -11.68
CA THR A 620 -7.91 5.61 -12.96
C THR A 620 -9.35 6.13 -12.98
N LEU A 621 -10.09 5.94 -11.91
CA LEU A 621 -11.47 6.41 -11.77
C LEU A 621 -11.56 7.95 -11.80
N LEU A 622 -10.78 8.63 -10.97
CA LEU A 622 -10.87 10.06 -10.79
C LEU A 622 -10.15 10.85 -11.88
N MET A 623 -9.02 10.36 -12.38
CA MET A 623 -8.13 11.08 -13.28
C MET A 623 -8.10 10.50 -14.70
N GLY A 624 -8.65 9.30 -14.92
CA GLY A 624 -8.69 8.61 -16.20
C GLY A 624 -9.59 9.28 -17.26
N GLU A 625 -9.61 8.74 -18.47
CA GLU A 625 -10.35 9.31 -19.60
C GLU A 625 -11.87 9.11 -19.49
N LYS A 626 -12.31 7.98 -18.94
CA LYS A 626 -13.74 7.66 -18.81
C LYS A 626 -14.43 8.59 -17.83
N VAL A 627 -15.47 9.28 -18.29
CA VAL A 627 -16.22 10.26 -17.49
C VAL A 627 -17.31 9.59 -16.67
N GLU A 628 -17.96 8.57 -17.23
CA GLU A 628 -19.12 7.91 -16.64
C GLU A 628 -18.84 7.29 -15.25
N PRO A 629 -17.81 6.46 -15.08
CA PRO A 629 -17.49 5.89 -13.76
C PRO A 629 -17.21 6.96 -12.71
N ARG A 630 -16.57 8.07 -13.11
CA ARG A 630 -16.30 9.21 -12.22
C ARG A 630 -17.59 9.89 -11.79
N ARG A 631 -18.54 10.09 -12.72
CA ARG A 631 -19.84 10.68 -12.42
C ARG A 631 -20.62 9.80 -11.44
N GLU A 632 -20.70 8.51 -11.70
CA GLU A 632 -21.34 7.55 -10.81
C GLU A 632 -20.74 7.56 -9.40
N TYR A 633 -19.41 7.59 -9.32
CA TYR A 633 -18.71 7.68 -8.03
C TYR A 633 -19.05 8.97 -7.27
N ILE A 634 -19.10 10.10 -7.96
CA ILE A 634 -19.48 11.39 -7.35
C ILE A 634 -20.93 11.35 -6.85
N GLU A 635 -21.87 10.81 -7.65
CA GLU A 635 -23.28 10.68 -7.28
C GLU A 635 -23.47 9.78 -6.05
N GLN A 636 -22.79 8.63 -6.02
CA GLN A 636 -22.83 7.68 -4.90
C GLN A 636 -22.23 8.24 -3.61
N ASN A 637 -21.23 9.12 -3.70
CA ASN A 637 -20.53 9.68 -2.54
C ASN A 637 -20.94 11.15 -2.24
N ALA A 638 -21.95 11.71 -2.91
CA ALA A 638 -22.37 13.08 -2.73
C ALA A 638 -22.79 13.42 -1.29
N PHE A 639 -23.33 12.44 -0.55
CA PHE A 639 -23.72 12.60 0.85
C PHE A 639 -22.52 12.82 1.80
N ARG A 640 -21.30 12.44 1.38
CA ARG A 640 -20.05 12.66 2.15
C ARG A 640 -19.50 14.08 1.97
N ALA A 641 -19.97 14.81 0.97
CA ALA A 641 -19.53 16.16 0.66
C ALA A 641 -20.34 17.19 1.48
N ALA A 642 -20.14 17.21 2.79
CA ALA A 642 -20.88 18.08 3.71
C ALA A 642 -20.52 19.57 3.56
N ASN A 643 -19.35 19.93 2.99
CA ASN A 643 -18.83 21.29 2.90
C ASN A 643 -18.38 21.59 1.46
N LEU A 644 -19.35 21.76 0.56
CA LEU A 644 -19.08 22.30 -0.77
C LEU A 644 -19.04 23.84 -0.68
N ASP A 645 -17.89 24.43 -0.99
CA ASP A 645 -17.79 25.86 -1.29
C ASP A 645 -18.53 26.14 -2.61
N TYR A 646 -19.66 26.86 -2.53
CA TYR A 646 -20.38 27.40 -3.68
C TYR A 646 -19.89 28.80 -3.99
#